data_cedf78a4555df25c5ec6bdb07ae1c686
#
_entry.id   cedf78a4555df25c5ec6bdb07ae1c686
#
_cell.length_a   1.000
_cell.length_b   1.000
_cell.length_c   1.000
_cell.angle_alpha   90.00
_cell.angle_beta   90.00
_cell.angle_gamma   90.00
#
_symmetry.space_group_name_H-M   'P 1'
#
loop_
_entity.id
_entity.type
_entity.pdbx_description
1 polymer ?
#
loop_
_entity_poly.entity_id
_entity_poly.type
_entity_poly.pdbx_seq_one_letter_code
_entity_poly.pdbx_strand_id
1 'polypeptide(L)'
;MNEYVDKIKKLMEKEMVRYVIAGGMTTAVNLVSFFVLRLVTDLSRSAANIIAIMLAILFAYFANGFYVFRSEQRKSVGRIIREFISFVGMRLFAMVVEVVGTNLLCDSFRYNEFISKIIIQVVVLVINYIFSKCFVFKKDKKPVKDILADNYIMIIAFIIPAIFMFVLWVVAEIGPFGGHSLTMVDSLHQYLPFFSDYHDKLVNEGSLFYTWDIGMGSNLLDIIAYYMACPLNFIIVLFSREHLYIAMCVLISIKIALSGMTMASYLGYKCRNKNNLLIIPFAVAYALSNYVIGYSWNLMWMDCILILPLIMQGFEQMMEDGSNYRLYTLSLFYGLLCNYYICFMICVFLVLQFILTNHKNIYKGAEDTLRFAGTSVMAAAMSAFLLIPAYIGINTTASATRHFPKWEWYGSIWDMIKQMFVLTEPIKSQQFDGGVNLYCGTFAILLIGIYIFNTKIKWYEKLKNVILIVFLMMSFNNTLLNYIWHGFHDQYGIPNRFSFLFIFILLSMGYEAIANTDKKQIPGIALGIIVAFGLLVYADKNIDMDRTVIILTWVLFAVYSAGILVLVLVRGKGRFAVAAILSVLCLTEIVFSAAKGYESNGTVNIPDYYGDAASVQAAIDSVKTGHFPYRTELNNTKVVDESTYYNMQGVSLFGSTVSNDLVNAMHGLGFYTGANEFLFDGANPVSSSVLGIRYLFRRQDEHMSYDMDYVDTVDGVDVYQNSRALKLGFMVNNELKDWTSDASNMFDSINNFVEKSTGVAGTFSQIYPEVTGSSNDITITHDNPYSEYFGLSDITPGIVSFGLSFDITEEQNDLYIIANCNGITKIRIYVNGEEQNYERLQYQTYHVGHLIKGTNVEVEYYFSAGVPDNTSARLTIATLNGAAFDQAYEGWADNQLNINKFEDGYVKGHISVDEAGLMFTSIPYDSGWTAYVDGRKTDIQTVAGAFIALDLEKGDHVIEFKYFPRGLKSGLIFTFAGWLVFALLMNAKTIKEKRGSKKGKPEDEDRTDDEAAIE
;
A
#
# COMPACT_ATOMS: atom_id res chain seq x y z
N MET A 1 -47.51 15.86 -40.44
CA MET A 1 -46.07 16.09 -40.64
C MET A 1 -45.56 17.27 -39.81
N ASN A 2 -46.24 18.42 -39.75
CA ASN A 2 -45.83 19.58 -38.94
C ASN A 2 -45.81 19.28 -37.41
N GLU A 3 -46.78 18.49 -36.91
CA GLU A 3 -46.84 18.14 -35.50
C GLU A 3 -45.70 17.22 -35.02
N TYR A 4 -45.24 16.32 -35.94
CA TYR A 4 -44.03 15.47 -35.67
C TYR A 4 -42.75 16.31 -35.72
N VAL A 5 -42.67 17.28 -36.61
CA VAL A 5 -41.51 18.19 -36.72
C VAL A 5 -41.42 19.08 -35.44
N ASP A 6 -42.54 19.56 -34.91
CA ASP A 6 -42.55 20.33 -33.68
C ASP A 6 -42.26 19.47 -32.43
N LYS A 7 -42.71 18.22 -32.39
CA LYS A 7 -42.30 17.28 -31.35
C LYS A 7 -40.79 16.99 -31.38
N ILE A 8 -40.24 16.80 -32.57
CA ILE A 8 -38.80 16.59 -32.76
C ILE A 8 -38.01 17.86 -32.37
N LYS A 9 -38.47 19.07 -32.77
CA LYS A 9 -37.85 20.33 -32.35
C LYS A 9 -37.85 20.50 -30.84
N LYS A 10 -38.98 20.26 -30.18
CA LYS A 10 -39.07 20.28 -28.70
C LYS A 10 -38.19 19.22 -28.04
N LEU A 11 -38.02 18.06 -28.67
CA LEU A 11 -37.10 17.01 -28.15
C LEU A 11 -35.64 17.46 -28.33
N MET A 12 -35.27 18.07 -29.46
CA MET A 12 -33.94 18.62 -29.74
C MET A 12 -33.60 19.84 -28.88
N GLU A 13 -34.55 20.50 -28.26
CA GLU A 13 -34.34 21.59 -27.30
C GLU A 13 -33.85 21.08 -25.94
N LYS A 14 -34.07 19.79 -25.62
CA LYS A 14 -33.58 19.21 -24.37
C LYS A 14 -32.07 19.01 -24.43
N GLU A 15 -31.35 19.58 -23.46
CA GLU A 15 -29.89 19.55 -23.34
C GLU A 15 -29.31 18.11 -23.38
N MET A 16 -29.99 17.17 -22.73
CA MET A 16 -29.58 15.76 -22.68
C MET A 16 -29.68 15.08 -24.08
N VAL A 17 -30.68 15.42 -24.89
CA VAL A 17 -30.83 14.89 -26.25
C VAL A 17 -29.70 15.40 -27.16
N ARG A 18 -29.39 16.69 -27.04
CA ARG A 18 -28.24 17.26 -27.79
C ARG A 18 -26.91 16.62 -27.37
N TYR A 19 -26.77 16.29 -26.07
CA TYR A 19 -25.57 15.62 -25.58
C TYR A 19 -25.41 14.22 -26.18
N VAL A 20 -26.48 13.43 -26.26
CA VAL A 20 -26.47 12.09 -26.87
C VAL A 20 -26.11 12.16 -28.35
N ILE A 21 -26.69 13.15 -29.08
CA ILE A 21 -26.38 13.36 -30.49
C ILE A 21 -24.90 13.75 -30.66
N ALA A 22 -24.39 14.68 -29.88
CA ALA A 22 -22.98 15.07 -29.91
C ALA A 22 -22.04 13.89 -29.55
N GLY A 23 -22.45 13.00 -28.64
CA GLY A 23 -21.75 11.77 -28.33
C GLY A 23 -21.68 10.81 -29.52
N GLY A 24 -22.80 10.56 -30.22
CA GLY A 24 -22.85 9.75 -31.42
C GLY A 24 -21.99 10.32 -32.58
N MET A 25 -22.00 11.64 -32.76
CA MET A 25 -21.13 12.31 -33.74
C MET A 25 -19.64 12.18 -33.34
N THR A 26 -19.31 12.25 -32.08
CA THR A 26 -17.92 12.03 -31.58
C THR A 26 -17.44 10.63 -31.91
N THR A 27 -18.26 9.62 -31.69
CA THR A 27 -17.94 8.23 -32.04
C THR A 27 -17.76 8.07 -33.57
N ALA A 28 -18.59 8.71 -34.37
CA ALA A 28 -18.44 8.71 -35.83
C ALA A 28 -17.12 9.37 -36.26
N VAL A 29 -16.75 10.51 -35.66
CA VAL A 29 -15.45 11.17 -35.94
C VAL A 29 -14.28 10.24 -35.59
N ASN A 30 -14.34 9.56 -34.45
CA ASN A 30 -13.30 8.59 -34.06
C ASN A 30 -13.13 7.48 -35.08
N LEU A 31 -14.22 6.81 -35.45
CA LEU A 31 -14.20 5.70 -36.40
C LEU A 31 -13.71 6.16 -37.79
N VAL A 32 -14.28 7.25 -38.33
CA VAL A 32 -13.89 7.79 -39.62
C VAL A 32 -12.42 8.19 -39.64
N SER A 33 -11.97 8.91 -38.63
CA SER A 33 -10.55 9.31 -38.49
C SER A 33 -9.62 8.11 -38.43
N PHE A 34 -9.97 7.08 -37.67
CA PHE A 34 -9.18 5.85 -37.61
C PHE A 34 -9.07 5.14 -38.94
N PHE A 35 -10.19 4.92 -39.63
CA PHE A 35 -10.18 4.26 -40.93
C PHE A 35 -9.46 5.07 -42.00
N VAL A 36 -9.65 6.40 -41.99
CA VAL A 36 -8.94 7.29 -42.96
C VAL A 36 -7.44 7.25 -42.72
N LEU A 37 -7.00 7.37 -41.48
CA LEU A 37 -5.57 7.28 -41.13
C LEU A 37 -4.96 5.93 -41.56
N ARG A 38 -5.68 4.83 -41.35
CA ARG A 38 -5.23 3.48 -41.77
C ARG A 38 -5.19 3.28 -43.26
N LEU A 39 -6.03 4.00 -44.01
CA LEU A 39 -6.09 3.94 -45.46
C LEU A 39 -5.05 4.84 -46.16
N VAL A 40 -4.70 5.98 -45.58
CA VAL A 40 -3.89 7.04 -46.18
C VAL A 40 -2.46 7.09 -45.68
N THR A 41 -2.18 6.40 -44.53
CA THR A 41 -0.86 6.42 -43.89
C THR A 41 -0.41 5.03 -43.46
N ASP A 42 0.91 4.82 -43.39
CA ASP A 42 1.53 3.58 -42.87
C ASP A 42 1.66 3.53 -41.34
N LEU A 43 0.90 4.37 -40.65
CA LEU A 43 0.91 4.39 -39.16
C LEU A 43 0.52 3.02 -38.57
N SER A 44 1.15 2.64 -37.47
CA SER A 44 0.74 1.45 -36.72
C SER A 44 -0.72 1.59 -36.26
N ARG A 45 -1.39 0.44 -36.01
CA ARG A 45 -2.78 0.44 -35.52
C ARG A 45 -2.94 1.30 -34.25
N SER A 46 -2.01 1.19 -33.30
CA SER A 46 -2.01 1.96 -32.07
C SER A 46 -1.83 3.46 -32.29
N ALA A 47 -0.89 3.87 -33.17
CA ALA A 47 -0.67 5.28 -33.47
C ALA A 47 -1.90 5.91 -34.19
N ALA A 48 -2.49 5.21 -35.16
CA ALA A 48 -3.70 5.66 -35.84
C ALA A 48 -4.88 5.80 -34.88
N ASN A 49 -5.04 4.87 -33.92
CA ASN A 49 -6.08 4.91 -32.91
C ASN A 49 -5.89 6.09 -31.92
N ILE A 50 -4.67 6.34 -31.45
CA ILE A 50 -4.37 7.49 -30.57
C ILE A 50 -4.71 8.80 -31.25
N ILE A 51 -4.32 9.00 -32.52
CA ILE A 51 -4.61 10.21 -33.26
C ILE A 51 -6.12 10.36 -33.47
N ALA A 52 -6.84 9.28 -33.83
CA ALA A 52 -8.29 9.28 -33.99
C ALA A 52 -9.02 9.67 -32.69
N ILE A 53 -8.59 9.13 -31.55
CA ILE A 53 -9.11 9.49 -30.22
C ILE A 53 -8.85 10.97 -29.92
N MET A 54 -7.66 11.50 -30.19
CA MET A 54 -7.35 12.92 -29.99
C MET A 54 -8.26 13.82 -30.84
N LEU A 55 -8.50 13.48 -32.11
CA LEU A 55 -9.42 14.21 -33.00
C LEU A 55 -10.86 14.13 -32.48
N ALA A 56 -11.30 12.99 -32.01
CA ALA A 56 -12.62 12.82 -31.42
C ALA A 56 -12.79 13.63 -30.11
N ILE A 57 -11.79 13.72 -29.27
CA ILE A 57 -11.81 14.54 -28.05
C ILE A 57 -11.91 16.03 -28.40
N LEU A 58 -11.13 16.48 -29.36
CA LEU A 58 -11.20 17.85 -29.88
C LEU A 58 -12.61 18.18 -30.43
N PHE A 59 -13.15 17.32 -31.29
CA PHE A 59 -14.51 17.47 -31.79
C PHE A 59 -15.56 17.49 -30.68
N ALA A 60 -15.45 16.56 -29.70
CA ALA A 60 -16.35 16.50 -28.56
C ALA A 60 -16.33 17.79 -27.73
N TYR A 61 -15.16 18.39 -27.52
CA TYR A 61 -15.03 19.66 -26.80
C TYR A 61 -15.82 20.77 -27.47
N PHE A 62 -15.65 20.94 -28.79
CA PHE A 62 -16.37 21.96 -29.56
C PHE A 62 -17.87 21.66 -29.63
N ALA A 63 -18.27 20.43 -29.93
CA ALA A 63 -19.66 20.02 -30.00
C ALA A 63 -20.39 20.23 -28.67
N ASN A 64 -19.79 19.84 -27.56
CA ASN A 64 -20.38 20.07 -26.23
C ASN A 64 -20.44 21.56 -25.88
N GLY A 65 -19.36 22.32 -26.14
CA GLY A 65 -19.31 23.74 -25.82
C GLY A 65 -20.33 24.57 -26.61
N PHE A 66 -20.40 24.41 -27.93
CA PHE A 66 -21.23 25.23 -28.78
C PHE A 66 -22.66 24.73 -29.00
N TYR A 67 -22.82 23.40 -29.16
CA TYR A 67 -24.13 22.83 -29.51
C TYR A 67 -24.92 22.37 -28.29
N VAL A 68 -24.28 21.70 -27.35
CA VAL A 68 -24.97 21.13 -26.18
C VAL A 68 -25.23 22.18 -25.11
N PHE A 69 -24.17 22.76 -24.53
CA PHE A 69 -24.25 23.66 -23.38
C PHE A 69 -24.37 25.14 -23.73
N ARG A 70 -24.27 25.48 -25.03
CA ARG A 70 -24.44 26.86 -25.58
C ARG A 70 -23.65 27.88 -24.77
N SER A 71 -22.38 27.61 -24.57
CA SER A 71 -21.50 28.50 -23.82
C SER A 71 -21.23 29.78 -24.60
N GLU A 72 -21.17 30.96 -23.90
CA GLU A 72 -21.01 32.26 -24.49
C GLU A 72 -19.82 32.39 -25.45
N GLN A 73 -20.04 33.07 -26.60
CA GLN A 73 -19.09 33.17 -27.72
C GLN A 73 -17.84 34.02 -27.43
N ARG A 74 -17.81 34.85 -26.39
CA ARG A 74 -16.65 35.68 -26.00
C ARG A 74 -15.97 35.14 -24.71
N LYS A 75 -15.04 34.23 -24.90
CA LYS A 75 -14.23 33.72 -23.80
C LYS A 75 -12.78 34.18 -23.96
N SER A 76 -12.11 34.54 -22.86
CA SER A 76 -10.65 34.74 -22.87
C SER A 76 -9.93 33.43 -23.20
N VAL A 77 -8.78 33.51 -23.87
CA VAL A 77 -7.97 32.35 -24.25
C VAL A 77 -7.67 31.45 -23.02
N GLY A 78 -7.34 32.03 -21.86
CA GLY A 78 -7.10 31.29 -20.63
C GLY A 78 -8.31 30.50 -20.13
N ARG A 79 -9.53 30.97 -20.39
CA ARG A 79 -10.78 30.25 -20.05
C ARG A 79 -10.99 29.07 -20.97
N ILE A 80 -10.69 29.23 -22.24
CA ILE A 80 -10.76 28.14 -23.24
C ILE A 80 -9.76 27.04 -22.89
N ILE A 81 -8.51 27.39 -22.59
CA ILE A 81 -7.47 26.42 -22.21
C ILE A 81 -7.89 25.64 -20.95
N ARG A 82 -8.39 26.33 -19.93
CA ARG A 82 -8.84 25.67 -18.70
C ARG A 82 -10.02 24.73 -18.93
N GLU A 83 -11.03 25.18 -19.69
CA GLU A 83 -12.18 24.34 -20.02
C GLU A 83 -11.75 23.14 -20.83
N PHE A 84 -10.80 23.32 -21.76
CA PHE A 84 -10.23 22.23 -22.55
C PHE A 84 -9.44 21.24 -21.67
N ILE A 85 -8.52 21.70 -20.82
CA ILE A 85 -7.77 20.85 -19.87
C ILE A 85 -8.73 20.08 -18.94
N SER A 86 -9.74 20.77 -18.38
CA SER A 86 -10.75 20.12 -17.54
C SER A 86 -11.55 19.09 -18.34
N PHE A 87 -11.88 19.37 -19.61
CA PHE A 87 -12.62 18.48 -20.49
C PHE A 87 -11.79 17.23 -20.82
N VAL A 88 -10.52 17.41 -21.17
CA VAL A 88 -9.58 16.30 -21.45
C VAL A 88 -9.37 15.45 -20.20
N GLY A 89 -9.09 16.06 -19.05
CA GLY A 89 -8.93 15.33 -17.78
C GLY A 89 -10.15 14.48 -17.41
N MET A 90 -11.36 15.03 -17.67
CA MET A 90 -12.61 14.28 -17.44
C MET A 90 -12.79 13.13 -18.45
N ARG A 91 -12.35 13.31 -19.69
CA ARG A 91 -12.40 12.25 -20.70
C ARG A 91 -11.40 11.13 -20.36
N LEU A 92 -10.20 11.47 -19.91
CA LEU A 92 -9.22 10.48 -19.44
C LEU A 92 -9.76 9.70 -18.23
N PHE A 93 -10.37 10.38 -17.27
CA PHE A 93 -11.03 9.70 -16.15
C PHE A 93 -12.14 8.76 -16.61
N ALA A 94 -13.00 9.21 -17.54
CA ALA A 94 -14.07 8.38 -18.09
C ALA A 94 -13.52 7.19 -18.89
N MET A 95 -12.38 7.33 -19.56
CA MET A 95 -11.70 6.24 -20.25
C MET A 95 -11.16 5.20 -19.26
N VAL A 96 -10.59 5.62 -18.14
CA VAL A 96 -10.19 4.71 -17.05
C VAL A 96 -11.40 3.94 -16.53
N VAL A 97 -12.53 4.63 -16.27
CA VAL A 97 -13.78 3.97 -15.83
C VAL A 97 -14.28 2.99 -16.90
N GLU A 98 -14.13 3.30 -18.18
CA GLU A 98 -14.51 2.42 -19.27
C GLU A 98 -13.66 1.15 -19.31
N VAL A 99 -12.34 1.28 -19.30
CA VAL A 99 -11.40 0.14 -19.33
C VAL A 99 -11.58 -0.71 -18.08
N VAL A 100 -11.43 -0.14 -16.90
CA VAL A 100 -11.54 -0.87 -15.63
C VAL A 100 -12.93 -1.49 -15.47
N GLY A 101 -13.98 -0.75 -15.82
CA GLY A 101 -15.36 -1.25 -15.72
C GLY A 101 -15.66 -2.38 -16.67
N THR A 102 -15.15 -2.32 -17.92
CA THR A 102 -15.34 -3.40 -18.90
C THR A 102 -14.62 -4.66 -18.43
N ASN A 103 -13.34 -4.56 -18.03
CA ASN A 103 -12.57 -5.68 -17.52
C ASN A 103 -13.21 -6.27 -16.25
N LEU A 104 -13.66 -5.43 -15.35
CA LEU A 104 -14.37 -5.87 -14.15
C LEU A 104 -15.63 -6.68 -14.51
N LEU A 105 -16.42 -6.25 -15.47
CA LEU A 105 -17.63 -6.96 -15.88
C LEU A 105 -17.33 -8.23 -16.68
N CYS A 106 -16.37 -8.19 -17.61
CA CYS A 106 -16.03 -9.32 -18.45
C CYS A 106 -15.22 -10.38 -17.69
N ASP A 107 -14.12 -9.96 -17.06
CA ASP A 107 -13.12 -10.90 -16.55
C ASP A 107 -13.39 -11.29 -15.10
N SER A 108 -13.80 -10.33 -14.27
CA SER A 108 -14.07 -10.57 -12.87
C SER A 108 -15.51 -11.04 -12.62
N PHE A 109 -16.51 -10.37 -13.19
CA PHE A 109 -17.92 -10.78 -13.07
C PHE A 109 -18.35 -11.80 -14.13
N ARG A 110 -17.53 -12.08 -15.14
CA ARG A 110 -17.81 -13.05 -16.22
C ARG A 110 -19.11 -12.79 -17.00
N TYR A 111 -19.45 -11.51 -17.17
CA TYR A 111 -20.55 -11.15 -18.05
C TYR A 111 -20.11 -11.19 -19.52
N ASN A 112 -21.09 -11.38 -20.41
CA ASN A 112 -20.84 -11.32 -21.85
C ASN A 112 -20.23 -9.97 -22.25
N GLU A 113 -19.16 -9.98 -23.05
CA GLU A 113 -18.39 -8.80 -23.45
C GLU A 113 -19.27 -7.69 -24.06
N PHE A 114 -20.20 -8.06 -24.97
CA PHE A 114 -21.10 -7.11 -25.61
C PHE A 114 -22.04 -6.43 -24.59
N ILE A 115 -22.59 -7.20 -23.66
CA ILE A 115 -23.46 -6.67 -22.59
C ILE A 115 -22.67 -5.77 -21.65
N SER A 116 -21.48 -6.20 -21.25
CA SER A 116 -20.57 -5.44 -20.38
C SER A 116 -20.22 -4.09 -21.01
N LYS A 117 -19.87 -4.09 -22.29
CA LYS A 117 -19.55 -2.86 -23.03
C LYS A 117 -20.73 -1.91 -23.09
N ILE A 118 -21.97 -2.39 -23.32
CA ILE A 118 -23.18 -1.56 -23.32
C ILE A 118 -23.42 -0.94 -21.95
N ILE A 119 -23.34 -1.73 -20.88
CA ILE A 119 -23.56 -1.24 -19.50
C ILE A 119 -22.56 -0.12 -19.17
N ILE A 120 -21.29 -0.37 -19.41
CA ILE A 120 -20.23 0.60 -19.11
C ILE A 120 -20.34 1.85 -19.99
N GLN A 121 -20.68 1.74 -21.25
CA GLN A 121 -20.92 2.89 -22.12
C GLN A 121 -22.04 3.79 -21.61
N VAL A 122 -23.11 3.22 -21.05
CA VAL A 122 -24.17 4.00 -20.40
C VAL A 122 -23.65 4.73 -19.16
N VAL A 123 -22.85 4.07 -18.33
CA VAL A 123 -22.22 4.66 -17.13
C VAL A 123 -21.29 5.80 -17.53
N VAL A 124 -20.40 5.58 -18.50
CA VAL A 124 -19.47 6.57 -19.05
C VAL A 124 -20.20 7.78 -19.64
N LEU A 125 -21.30 7.55 -20.35
CA LEU A 125 -22.13 8.62 -20.93
C LEU A 125 -22.73 9.50 -19.84
N VAL A 126 -23.28 8.89 -18.76
CA VAL A 126 -23.84 9.60 -17.60
C VAL A 126 -22.76 10.38 -16.86
N ILE A 127 -21.61 9.77 -16.59
CA ILE A 127 -20.46 10.41 -15.96
C ILE A 127 -20.00 11.62 -16.78
N ASN A 128 -19.76 11.43 -18.07
CA ASN A 128 -19.32 12.49 -18.98
C ASN A 128 -20.33 13.66 -19.05
N TYR A 129 -21.63 13.36 -19.06
CA TYR A 129 -22.68 14.39 -19.03
C TYR A 129 -22.66 15.21 -17.74
N ILE A 130 -22.66 14.51 -16.58
CA ILE A 130 -22.66 15.16 -15.28
C ILE A 130 -21.43 16.05 -15.12
N PHE A 131 -20.26 15.54 -15.43
CA PHE A 131 -19.02 16.26 -15.30
C PHE A 131 -18.89 17.42 -16.27
N SER A 132 -19.28 17.24 -17.54
CA SER A 132 -19.28 18.31 -18.53
C SER A 132 -20.18 19.46 -18.08
N LYS A 133 -21.37 19.14 -17.57
CA LYS A 133 -22.33 20.14 -17.07
C LYS A 133 -21.89 20.82 -15.78
N CYS A 134 -21.41 20.06 -14.80
CA CYS A 134 -21.12 20.56 -13.46
C CYS A 134 -19.74 21.21 -13.36
N PHE A 135 -18.76 20.71 -14.09
CA PHE A 135 -17.35 21.08 -13.92
C PHE A 135 -16.74 21.80 -15.13
N VAL A 136 -17.11 21.44 -16.36
CA VAL A 136 -16.49 22.01 -17.56
C VAL A 136 -17.19 23.29 -18.04
N PHE A 137 -18.49 23.23 -18.31
CA PHE A 137 -19.26 24.31 -18.97
C PHE A 137 -20.14 25.14 -18.04
N LYS A 138 -19.79 25.24 -16.75
CA LYS A 138 -20.52 26.05 -15.76
C LYS A 138 -20.41 27.54 -16.09
N LYS A 139 -21.56 28.27 -16.09
CA LYS A 139 -21.65 29.70 -16.54
C LYS A 139 -20.83 30.70 -15.72
N ASP A 140 -20.59 30.45 -14.43
CA ASP A 140 -19.97 31.43 -13.51
C ASP A 140 -18.56 31.03 -13.05
N LYS A 141 -17.63 30.76 -13.97
CA LYS A 141 -16.24 30.46 -13.61
C LYS A 141 -15.38 31.70 -13.66
N LYS A 142 -14.63 31.96 -12.56
CA LYS A 142 -13.58 32.98 -12.53
C LYS A 142 -12.52 32.74 -13.60
N PRO A 143 -11.93 33.81 -14.19
CA PRO A 143 -10.79 33.68 -15.10
C PRO A 143 -9.63 32.89 -14.46
N VAL A 144 -8.84 32.18 -15.25
CA VAL A 144 -7.66 31.43 -14.75
C VAL A 144 -6.71 32.35 -13.98
N LYS A 145 -6.48 33.57 -14.48
CA LYS A 145 -5.63 34.57 -13.83
C LYS A 145 -6.11 34.88 -12.41
N ASP A 146 -7.39 35.03 -12.18
CA ASP A 146 -7.96 35.35 -10.87
C ASP A 146 -7.87 34.12 -9.94
N ILE A 147 -7.99 32.89 -10.50
CA ILE A 147 -7.83 31.68 -9.71
C ILE A 147 -6.37 31.46 -9.30
N LEU A 148 -5.44 31.70 -10.21
CA LEU A 148 -4.01 31.67 -9.88
C LEU A 148 -3.68 32.73 -8.85
N ALA A 149 -4.17 33.95 -9.03
CA ALA A 149 -4.00 35.04 -8.07
C ALA A 149 -4.66 34.75 -6.70
N ASP A 150 -5.79 34.04 -6.69
CA ASP A 150 -6.49 33.70 -5.47
C ASP A 150 -5.84 32.53 -4.70
N ASN A 151 -5.01 31.70 -5.38
CA ASN A 151 -4.45 30.45 -4.81
C ASN A 151 -2.92 30.34 -4.96
N TYR A 152 -2.22 31.45 -5.19
CA TYR A 152 -0.77 31.40 -5.45
C TYR A 152 0.04 30.80 -4.30
N ILE A 153 -0.38 30.97 -3.05
CA ILE A 153 0.27 30.37 -1.87
C ILE A 153 0.21 28.83 -1.94
N MET A 154 -0.95 28.28 -2.28
CA MET A 154 -1.12 26.82 -2.44
C MET A 154 -0.27 26.28 -3.58
N ILE A 155 -0.20 27.05 -4.69
CA ILE A 155 0.62 26.70 -5.86
C ILE A 155 2.11 26.71 -5.49
N ILE A 156 2.59 27.71 -4.76
CA ILE A 156 3.98 27.78 -4.30
C ILE A 156 4.27 26.63 -3.33
N ALA A 157 3.35 26.32 -2.42
CA ALA A 157 3.47 25.21 -1.49
C ALA A 157 3.49 23.82 -2.16
N PHE A 158 2.97 23.70 -3.38
CA PHE A 158 3.14 22.55 -4.24
C PHE A 158 4.49 22.57 -4.98
N ILE A 159 4.84 23.72 -5.58
CA ILE A 159 6.01 23.84 -6.45
C ILE A 159 7.32 23.62 -5.69
N ILE A 160 7.45 24.13 -4.45
CA ILE A 160 8.69 24.01 -3.69
C ILE A 160 9.05 22.54 -3.41
N PRO A 161 8.18 21.70 -2.83
CA PRO A 161 8.47 20.28 -2.67
C PRO A 161 8.65 19.54 -4.01
N ALA A 162 7.91 19.94 -5.07
CA ALA A 162 8.08 19.35 -6.39
C ALA A 162 9.47 19.63 -6.97
N ILE A 163 9.96 20.88 -6.86
CA ILE A 163 11.32 21.24 -7.28
C ILE A 163 12.36 20.51 -6.43
N PHE A 164 12.14 20.44 -5.11
CA PHE A 164 13.03 19.69 -4.23
C PHE A 164 13.17 18.24 -4.67
N MET A 165 12.05 17.55 -4.92
CA MET A 165 12.06 16.15 -5.39
C MET A 165 12.74 16.02 -6.75
N PHE A 166 12.48 16.95 -7.69
CA PHE A 166 13.15 16.95 -8.98
C PHE A 166 14.67 17.12 -8.86
N VAL A 167 15.14 18.04 -8.02
CA VAL A 167 16.57 18.22 -7.75
C VAL A 167 17.16 16.99 -7.09
N LEU A 168 16.46 16.39 -6.13
CA LEU A 168 16.84 15.13 -5.51
C LEU A 168 17.02 14.01 -6.54
N TRP A 169 16.10 13.89 -7.51
CA TRP A 169 16.21 12.89 -8.59
C TRP A 169 17.49 13.06 -9.40
N VAL A 170 17.82 14.30 -9.75
CA VAL A 170 19.04 14.59 -10.52
C VAL A 170 20.30 14.32 -9.71
N VAL A 171 20.32 14.72 -8.44
CA VAL A 171 21.51 14.60 -7.57
C VAL A 171 21.75 13.15 -7.12
N ALA A 172 20.67 12.42 -6.83
CA ALA A 172 20.73 11.03 -6.38
C ALA A 172 20.65 10.02 -7.55
N GLU A 173 20.78 10.48 -8.80
CA GLU A 173 20.76 9.65 -10.02
C GLU A 173 19.54 8.72 -10.09
N ILE A 174 18.37 9.20 -9.63
CA ILE A 174 17.12 8.44 -9.71
C ILE A 174 16.65 8.39 -11.16
N GLY A 175 16.20 7.22 -11.60
CA GLY A 175 15.68 7.06 -12.97
C GLY A 175 14.64 8.13 -13.35
N PRO A 176 14.75 8.77 -14.54
CA PRO A 176 15.59 8.43 -15.69
C PRO A 176 17.00 9.06 -15.71
N PHE A 177 17.44 9.74 -14.65
CA PHE A 177 18.74 10.40 -14.59
C PHE A 177 19.89 9.44 -14.25
N GLY A 178 19.58 8.22 -13.79
CA GLY A 178 20.52 7.15 -13.47
C GLY A 178 19.80 5.85 -13.16
N GLY A 179 20.50 4.91 -12.48
CA GLY A 179 19.96 3.58 -12.14
C GLY A 179 19.31 3.49 -10.76
N HIS A 180 19.27 4.58 -10.00
CA HIS A 180 18.78 4.56 -8.63
C HIS A 180 17.27 4.74 -8.52
N SER A 181 16.71 4.38 -7.34
CA SER A 181 15.29 4.50 -7.00
C SER A 181 15.07 4.86 -5.55
N LEU A 182 13.91 5.47 -5.26
CA LEU A 182 13.40 5.68 -3.90
C LEU A 182 12.62 4.46 -3.38
N THR A 183 12.41 3.44 -4.21
CA THR A 183 11.77 2.18 -3.81
C THR A 183 12.77 1.36 -2.99
N MET A 184 12.57 1.30 -1.69
CA MET A 184 13.43 0.58 -0.74
C MET A 184 12.58 -0.22 0.24
N VAL A 185 13.20 -1.13 0.99
CA VAL A 185 12.51 -1.98 1.98
C VAL A 185 11.33 -2.69 1.30
N ASP A 186 10.14 -2.71 1.89
CA ASP A 186 8.96 -3.38 1.33
C ASP A 186 8.56 -2.83 -0.06
N SER A 187 8.89 -1.57 -0.36
CA SER A 187 8.61 -0.99 -1.67
C SER A 187 9.37 -1.67 -2.81
N LEU A 188 10.56 -2.20 -2.53
CA LEU A 188 11.35 -2.98 -3.48
C LEU A 188 10.91 -4.45 -3.49
N HIS A 189 10.83 -5.05 -2.28
CA HIS A 189 10.65 -6.49 -2.11
C HIS A 189 9.20 -6.96 -2.30
N GLN A 190 8.21 -6.06 -2.18
CA GLN A 190 6.80 -6.38 -2.17
C GLN A 190 5.98 -5.48 -3.12
N TYR A 191 6.06 -4.12 -2.98
CA TYR A 191 5.14 -3.24 -3.72
C TYR A 191 5.46 -3.20 -5.21
N LEU A 192 6.74 -3.12 -5.60
CA LEU A 192 7.12 -3.11 -7.01
C LEU A 192 6.68 -4.41 -7.73
N PRO A 193 6.89 -5.62 -7.19
CA PRO A 193 6.29 -6.85 -7.70
C PRO A 193 4.75 -6.79 -7.82
N PHE A 194 4.03 -6.34 -6.80
CA PHE A 194 2.57 -6.23 -6.87
C PHE A 194 2.11 -5.23 -7.92
N PHE A 195 2.83 -4.12 -8.09
CA PHE A 195 2.57 -3.16 -9.16
C PHE A 195 2.85 -3.75 -10.54
N SER A 196 3.77 -4.71 -10.67
CA SER A 196 4.02 -5.43 -11.91
C SER A 196 2.81 -6.27 -12.32
N ASP A 197 2.27 -7.10 -11.42
CA ASP A 197 1.05 -7.88 -11.68
C ASP A 197 -0.15 -6.97 -11.95
N TYR A 198 -0.35 -5.94 -11.11
CA TYR A 198 -1.44 -4.99 -11.30
C TYR A 198 -1.38 -4.26 -12.65
N HIS A 199 -0.17 -3.85 -13.07
CA HIS A 199 0.06 -3.26 -14.39
C HIS A 199 -0.32 -4.23 -15.51
N ASP A 200 0.10 -5.50 -15.39
CA ASP A 200 -0.23 -6.53 -16.37
C ASP A 200 -1.74 -6.74 -16.48
N LYS A 201 -2.44 -6.88 -15.34
CA LYS A 201 -3.92 -7.02 -15.32
C LYS A 201 -4.63 -5.80 -15.91
N LEU A 202 -4.09 -4.59 -15.76
CA LEU A 202 -4.68 -3.37 -16.34
C LEU A 202 -4.42 -3.24 -17.84
N VAL A 203 -3.26 -3.68 -18.32
CA VAL A 203 -2.86 -3.53 -19.74
C VAL A 203 -3.36 -4.69 -20.59
N ASN A 204 -3.34 -5.92 -20.06
CA ASN A 204 -3.69 -7.16 -20.76
C ASN A 204 -5.08 -7.71 -20.40
N GLU A 205 -5.93 -6.88 -19.77
CA GLU A 205 -7.33 -7.20 -19.47
C GLU A 205 -7.49 -8.44 -18.57
N GLY A 206 -6.74 -8.49 -17.42
CA GLY A 206 -6.84 -9.55 -16.45
C GLY A 206 -7.88 -9.31 -15.35
N SER A 207 -8.19 -10.34 -14.58
CA SER A 207 -9.09 -10.25 -13.42
C SER A 207 -8.49 -9.38 -12.32
N LEU A 208 -9.31 -8.50 -11.70
CA LEU A 208 -8.94 -7.72 -10.51
C LEU A 208 -9.41 -8.38 -9.20
N PHE A 209 -9.92 -9.61 -9.28
CA PHE A 209 -10.43 -10.32 -8.11
C PHE A 209 -9.46 -11.37 -7.58
N TYR A 210 -8.79 -12.07 -8.46
CA TYR A 210 -7.85 -13.13 -8.14
C TYR A 210 -6.72 -13.15 -9.16
N THR A 211 -5.52 -13.47 -8.72
CA THR A 211 -4.35 -13.66 -9.59
C THR A 211 -3.62 -14.94 -9.21
N TRP A 212 -3.09 -15.65 -10.21
CA TRP A 212 -2.19 -16.79 -10.00
C TRP A 212 -0.72 -16.35 -9.92
N ASP A 213 -0.41 -15.10 -10.24
CA ASP A 213 0.95 -14.59 -10.38
C ASP A 213 1.52 -14.02 -9.06
N ILE A 214 0.73 -14.05 -7.98
CA ILE A 214 1.17 -13.63 -6.64
C ILE A 214 1.13 -14.85 -5.70
N GLY A 215 2.33 -15.31 -5.32
CA GLY A 215 2.48 -16.53 -4.54
C GLY A 215 1.84 -17.72 -5.23
N MET A 216 1.21 -18.59 -4.46
CA MET A 216 0.51 -19.79 -4.98
C MET A 216 -0.87 -19.48 -5.60
N GLY A 217 -1.22 -18.20 -5.71
CA GLY A 217 -2.52 -17.65 -6.07
C GLY A 217 -3.14 -16.88 -4.91
N SER A 218 -3.57 -15.64 -5.16
CA SER A 218 -3.99 -14.70 -4.13
C SER A 218 -5.25 -13.92 -4.49
N ASN A 219 -5.99 -13.49 -3.46
CA ASN A 219 -7.07 -12.52 -3.57
C ASN A 219 -6.52 -11.14 -3.96
N LEU A 220 -6.55 -10.83 -5.24
CA LEU A 220 -6.01 -9.56 -5.75
C LEU A 220 -6.79 -8.34 -5.25
N LEU A 221 -8.10 -8.48 -4.97
CA LEU A 221 -8.89 -7.37 -4.47
C LEU A 221 -8.43 -6.91 -3.08
N ASP A 222 -8.03 -7.82 -2.20
CA ASP A 222 -7.50 -7.48 -0.88
C ASP A 222 -6.12 -6.82 -0.97
N ILE A 223 -5.28 -7.29 -1.88
CA ILE A 223 -3.98 -6.66 -2.20
C ILE A 223 -4.20 -5.26 -2.75
N ILE A 224 -5.12 -5.07 -3.70
CA ILE A 224 -5.49 -3.75 -4.23
C ILE A 224 -5.99 -2.84 -3.09
N ALA A 225 -6.84 -3.34 -2.21
CA ALA A 225 -7.43 -2.54 -1.12
C ALA A 225 -6.38 -2.01 -0.15
N TYR A 226 -5.30 -2.75 0.09
CA TYR A 226 -4.23 -2.33 1.00
C TYR A 226 -3.15 -1.49 0.30
N TYR A 227 -2.68 -1.90 -0.90
CA TYR A 227 -1.48 -1.34 -1.54
C TYR A 227 -1.77 -0.38 -2.69
N MET A 228 -2.84 -0.59 -3.48
CA MET A 228 -2.92 -0.05 -4.84
C MET A 228 -4.21 0.71 -5.17
N ALA A 229 -5.16 0.84 -4.23
CA ALA A 229 -6.49 1.40 -4.51
C ALA A 229 -6.51 2.92 -4.84
N CYS A 230 -5.39 3.62 -4.70
CA CYS A 230 -5.32 5.04 -5.02
C CYS A 230 -5.54 5.30 -6.52
N PRO A 231 -6.47 6.22 -6.89
CA PRO A 231 -6.69 6.56 -8.30
C PRO A 231 -5.48 7.13 -9.02
N LEU A 232 -4.52 7.74 -8.31
CA LEU A 232 -3.28 8.23 -8.91
C LEU A 232 -2.40 7.07 -9.42
N ASN A 233 -2.55 5.88 -8.86
CA ASN A 233 -1.75 4.72 -9.24
C ASN A 233 -2.01 4.26 -10.68
N PHE A 234 -3.15 4.64 -11.30
CA PHE A 234 -3.39 4.36 -12.73
C PHE A 234 -2.35 4.99 -13.67
N ILE A 235 -1.50 5.91 -13.19
CA ILE A 235 -0.39 6.45 -13.99
C ILE A 235 0.59 5.35 -14.43
N ILE A 236 0.66 4.23 -13.72
CA ILE A 236 1.54 3.11 -14.04
C ILE A 236 1.32 2.55 -15.45
N VAL A 237 0.10 2.60 -15.98
CA VAL A 237 -0.21 2.12 -17.36
C VAL A 237 0.50 2.91 -18.47
N LEU A 238 1.09 4.07 -18.12
CA LEU A 238 1.89 4.88 -19.04
C LEU A 238 3.35 4.45 -19.12
N PHE A 239 3.77 3.51 -18.27
CA PHE A 239 5.14 3.02 -18.18
C PHE A 239 5.20 1.55 -18.62
N SER A 240 6.34 1.10 -19.10
CA SER A 240 6.61 -0.34 -19.27
C SER A 240 6.95 -0.97 -17.92
N ARG A 241 6.86 -2.31 -17.83
CA ARG A 241 7.20 -3.05 -16.59
C ARG A 241 8.57 -2.66 -16.04
N GLU A 242 9.57 -2.62 -16.89
CA GLU A 242 10.96 -2.27 -16.54
C GLU A 242 11.11 -0.87 -15.93
N HIS A 243 10.14 0.03 -16.17
CA HIS A 243 10.15 1.41 -15.67
C HIS A 243 9.11 1.66 -14.56
N LEU A 244 8.49 0.63 -14.00
CA LEU A 244 7.50 0.80 -12.92
C LEU A 244 8.11 1.44 -11.67
N TYR A 245 9.38 1.17 -11.36
CA TYR A 245 10.09 1.85 -10.28
C TYR A 245 10.15 3.37 -10.47
N ILE A 246 10.27 3.85 -11.73
CA ILE A 246 10.21 5.29 -12.05
C ILE A 246 8.79 5.81 -11.83
N ALA A 247 7.77 5.06 -12.26
CA ALA A 247 6.37 5.43 -12.01
C ALA A 247 6.08 5.58 -10.52
N MET A 248 6.60 4.68 -9.68
CA MET A 248 6.46 4.76 -8.22
C MET A 248 7.18 5.99 -7.66
N CYS A 249 8.39 6.32 -8.13
CA CYS A 249 9.10 7.54 -7.74
C CYS A 249 8.33 8.81 -8.16
N VAL A 250 7.69 8.82 -9.34
CA VAL A 250 6.79 9.90 -9.78
C VAL A 250 5.61 10.05 -8.82
N LEU A 251 4.96 8.93 -8.47
CA LEU A 251 3.83 8.93 -7.52
C LEU A 251 4.23 9.46 -6.15
N ILE A 252 5.37 9.02 -5.59
CA ILE A 252 5.91 9.53 -4.32
C ILE A 252 6.10 11.04 -4.41
N SER A 253 6.76 11.54 -5.46
CA SER A 253 7.06 12.96 -5.64
C SER A 253 5.80 13.82 -5.77
N ILE A 254 4.79 13.36 -6.52
CA ILE A 254 3.51 14.04 -6.69
C ILE A 254 2.75 14.09 -5.36
N LYS A 255 2.70 12.98 -4.61
CA LYS A 255 2.00 12.91 -3.31
C LYS A 255 2.65 13.82 -2.26
N ILE A 256 3.97 13.91 -2.22
CA ILE A 256 4.72 14.86 -1.38
C ILE A 256 4.36 16.30 -1.74
N ALA A 257 4.37 16.66 -3.01
CA ALA A 257 4.03 18.01 -3.44
C ALA A 257 2.56 18.37 -3.15
N LEU A 258 1.64 17.42 -3.35
CA LEU A 258 0.22 17.59 -3.02
C LEU A 258 -0.02 17.77 -1.51
N SER A 259 0.76 17.10 -0.65
CA SER A 259 0.62 17.25 0.80
C SER A 259 0.94 18.69 1.26
N GLY A 260 1.93 19.34 0.64
CA GLY A 260 2.20 20.76 0.85
C GLY A 260 1.04 21.66 0.43
N MET A 261 0.44 21.37 -0.74
CA MET A 261 -0.70 22.16 -1.25
C MET A 261 -1.93 22.03 -0.33
N THR A 262 -2.25 20.82 0.13
CA THR A 262 -3.41 20.57 1.00
C THR A 262 -3.23 21.20 2.38
N MET A 263 -2.01 21.14 2.93
CA MET A 263 -1.67 21.80 4.19
C MET A 263 -1.78 23.33 4.07
N ALA A 264 -1.34 23.91 2.94
CA ALA A 264 -1.51 25.35 2.68
C ALA A 264 -2.99 25.75 2.61
N SER A 265 -3.86 24.91 2.01
CA SER A 265 -5.31 25.12 2.01
C SER A 265 -5.88 25.18 3.42
N TYR A 266 -5.53 24.17 4.25
CA TYR A 266 -5.98 24.09 5.63
C TYR A 266 -5.53 25.29 6.48
N LEU A 267 -4.25 25.66 6.43
CA LEU A 267 -3.72 26.76 7.21
C LEU A 267 -4.34 28.09 6.79
N GLY A 268 -4.57 28.30 5.48
CA GLY A 268 -5.26 29.47 4.94
C GLY A 268 -6.70 29.58 5.43
N TYR A 269 -7.39 28.46 5.56
CA TYR A 269 -8.73 28.39 6.16
C TYR A 269 -8.68 28.68 7.67
N LYS A 270 -7.80 27.99 8.41
CA LYS A 270 -7.69 28.06 9.88
C LYS A 270 -7.56 29.49 10.39
N CYS A 271 -6.73 30.30 9.79
CA CYS A 271 -6.51 31.69 10.16
C CYS A 271 -7.27 32.71 9.29
N ARG A 272 -8.21 32.25 8.44
CA ARG A 272 -9.02 33.08 7.54
C ARG A 272 -8.20 34.05 6.68
N ASN A 273 -6.97 33.69 6.37
CA ASN A 273 -6.05 34.49 5.56
C ASN A 273 -5.20 33.61 4.64
N LYS A 274 -5.75 33.28 3.48
CA LYS A 274 -5.11 32.40 2.48
C LYS A 274 -3.93 33.02 1.73
N ASN A 275 -3.71 34.33 1.85
CA ASN A 275 -2.66 35.08 1.14
C ASN A 275 -1.46 35.42 2.04
N ASN A 276 -1.33 34.82 3.22
CA ASN A 276 -0.21 35.04 4.11
C ASN A 276 1.01 34.20 3.67
N LEU A 277 2.13 34.86 3.36
CA LEU A 277 3.38 34.22 2.94
C LEU A 277 3.91 33.20 3.97
N LEU A 278 3.65 33.42 5.26
CA LEU A 278 4.07 32.53 6.32
C LEU A 278 3.38 31.14 6.26
N ILE A 279 2.32 30.94 5.45
CA ILE A 279 1.76 29.62 5.21
C ILE A 279 2.77 28.71 4.52
N ILE A 280 3.57 29.25 3.60
CA ILE A 280 4.45 28.46 2.74
C ILE A 280 5.43 27.60 3.55
N PRO A 281 6.24 28.14 4.50
CA PRO A 281 7.19 27.31 5.23
C PRO A 281 6.51 26.21 6.07
N PHE A 282 5.35 26.48 6.68
CA PHE A 282 4.62 25.45 7.45
C PHE A 282 4.05 24.36 6.54
N ALA A 283 3.57 24.72 5.38
CA ALA A 283 3.05 23.77 4.40
C ALA A 283 4.18 22.89 3.81
N VAL A 284 5.33 23.49 3.51
CA VAL A 284 6.52 22.77 3.04
C VAL A 284 7.11 21.90 4.15
N ALA A 285 7.11 22.39 5.41
CA ALA A 285 7.55 21.60 6.57
C ALA A 285 6.70 20.34 6.79
N TYR A 286 5.40 20.41 6.49
CA TYR A 286 4.54 19.24 6.51
C TYR A 286 4.93 18.24 5.40
N ALA A 287 5.13 18.72 4.18
CA ALA A 287 5.48 17.93 3.01
C ALA A 287 6.89 17.31 3.08
N LEU A 288 7.84 17.95 3.76
CA LEU A 288 9.24 17.55 3.88
C LEU A 288 9.61 17.25 5.35
N SER A 289 8.66 16.81 6.15
CA SER A 289 8.90 16.36 7.53
C SER A 289 9.67 15.03 7.57
N ASN A 290 10.35 14.74 8.68
CA ASN A 290 11.07 13.48 8.85
C ASN A 290 10.15 12.26 8.70
N TYR A 291 8.86 12.37 9.05
CA TYR A 291 7.90 11.30 8.76
C TYR A 291 7.80 10.99 7.28
N VAL A 292 7.65 12.02 6.45
CA VAL A 292 7.55 11.87 5.00
C VAL A 292 8.86 11.33 4.43
N ILE A 293 9.99 11.86 4.87
CA ILE A 293 11.31 11.44 4.39
C ILE A 293 11.57 9.97 4.77
N GLY A 294 11.32 9.59 6.02
CA GLY A 294 11.56 8.23 6.51
C GLY A 294 10.62 7.18 5.91
N TYR A 295 9.37 7.56 5.63
CA TYR A 295 8.31 6.61 5.27
C TYR A 295 7.71 6.79 3.87
N SER A 296 8.22 7.69 3.03
CA SER A 296 7.65 7.95 1.70
C SER A 296 7.76 6.76 0.73
N TRP A 297 8.65 5.82 0.98
CA TRP A 297 8.71 4.55 0.26
C TRP A 297 7.42 3.72 0.44
N ASN A 298 6.66 3.90 1.53
CA ASN A 298 5.29 3.41 1.69
C ASN A 298 4.31 4.30 0.91
N LEU A 299 4.37 4.24 -0.42
CA LEU A 299 3.64 5.17 -1.28
C LEU A 299 2.13 5.22 -1.01
N MET A 300 1.52 4.13 -0.52
CA MET A 300 0.09 4.07 -0.19
C MET A 300 -0.24 4.84 1.10
N TRP A 301 0.72 5.00 2.03
CA TRP A 301 0.48 5.83 3.22
C TRP A 301 0.42 7.31 2.88
N MET A 302 1.19 7.73 1.88
CA MET A 302 1.26 9.12 1.44
C MET A 302 -0.08 9.69 1.01
N ASP A 303 -1.03 8.86 0.54
CA ASP A 303 -2.39 9.28 0.21
C ASP A 303 -3.15 9.78 1.44
N CYS A 304 -2.97 9.13 2.59
CA CYS A 304 -3.58 9.55 3.85
C CYS A 304 -2.92 10.82 4.42
N ILE A 305 -1.59 10.96 4.24
CA ILE A 305 -0.88 12.17 4.66
C ILE A 305 -1.34 13.37 3.83
N LEU A 306 -1.40 13.25 2.50
CA LEU A 306 -1.82 14.34 1.63
C LEU A 306 -3.28 14.75 1.86
N ILE A 307 -4.18 13.82 2.25
CA ILE A 307 -5.62 14.14 2.40
C ILE A 307 -5.99 14.61 3.81
N LEU A 308 -5.19 14.29 4.84
CA LEU A 308 -5.47 14.69 6.23
C LEU A 308 -5.78 16.18 6.40
N PRO A 309 -5.03 17.14 5.83
CA PRO A 309 -5.36 18.55 5.98
C PRO A 309 -6.74 18.92 5.44
N LEU A 310 -7.19 18.26 4.35
CA LEU A 310 -8.53 18.49 3.79
C LEU A 310 -9.62 17.82 4.62
N ILE A 311 -9.35 16.64 5.22
CA ILE A 311 -10.27 16.00 6.17
C ILE A 311 -10.49 16.93 7.36
N MET A 312 -9.41 17.47 7.94
CA MET A 312 -9.48 18.38 9.08
C MET A 312 -10.15 19.71 8.73
N GLN A 313 -9.87 20.27 7.55
CA GLN A 313 -10.55 21.46 7.07
C GLN A 313 -12.06 21.21 6.93
N GLY A 314 -12.44 20.08 6.35
CA GLY A 314 -13.83 19.69 6.21
C GLY A 314 -14.52 19.44 7.54
N PHE A 315 -13.82 18.78 8.47
CA PHE A 315 -14.29 18.54 9.83
C PHE A 315 -14.55 19.84 10.58
N GLU A 316 -13.60 20.76 10.62
CA GLU A 316 -13.76 22.07 11.29
C GLU A 316 -14.88 22.90 10.66
N GLN A 317 -14.97 22.96 9.31
CA GLN A 317 -16.06 23.63 8.62
C GLN A 317 -17.42 23.06 8.95
N MET A 318 -17.52 21.74 9.05
CA MET A 318 -18.76 21.05 9.40
C MET A 318 -19.19 21.36 10.86
N MET A 319 -18.22 21.45 11.78
CA MET A 319 -18.50 21.80 13.19
C MET A 319 -18.88 23.27 13.36
N GLU A 320 -18.30 24.19 12.55
CA GLU A 320 -18.59 25.64 12.65
C GLU A 320 -20.01 26.00 12.19
N ASP A 321 -20.41 25.64 10.97
CA ASP A 321 -21.64 26.12 10.34
C ASP A 321 -22.69 25.03 10.07
N GLY A 322 -22.33 23.76 10.27
CA GLY A 322 -23.23 22.60 10.12
C GLY A 322 -23.64 22.27 8.68
N SER A 323 -23.31 23.14 7.73
CA SER A 323 -23.80 23.02 6.35
C SER A 323 -22.78 22.42 5.37
N ASN A 324 -21.50 22.42 5.73
CA ASN A 324 -20.38 22.14 4.81
C ASN A 324 -19.76 20.77 5.02
N TYR A 325 -20.61 19.72 5.00
CA TYR A 325 -20.18 18.33 5.17
C TYR A 325 -19.47 17.72 3.95
N ARG A 326 -19.53 18.35 2.79
CA ARG A 326 -19.07 17.80 1.50
C ARG A 326 -17.59 17.51 1.49
N LEU A 327 -16.79 18.50 1.89
CA LEU A 327 -15.35 18.38 1.92
C LEU A 327 -14.93 17.24 2.86
N TYR A 328 -15.52 17.22 4.08
CA TYR A 328 -15.26 16.17 5.05
C TYR A 328 -15.57 14.77 4.50
N THR A 329 -16.79 14.58 3.98
CA THR A 329 -17.23 13.27 3.48
C THR A 329 -16.37 12.78 2.33
N LEU A 330 -16.07 13.65 1.33
CA LEU A 330 -15.30 13.25 0.16
C LEU A 330 -13.81 13.04 0.46
N SER A 331 -13.22 13.85 1.33
CA SER A 331 -11.83 13.67 1.73
C SER A 331 -11.65 12.43 2.62
N LEU A 332 -12.59 12.15 3.53
CA LEU A 332 -12.56 10.93 4.32
C LEU A 332 -12.81 9.69 3.45
N PHE A 333 -13.77 9.74 2.52
CA PHE A 333 -13.96 8.71 1.51
C PHE A 333 -12.67 8.41 0.75
N TYR A 334 -11.95 9.43 0.28
CA TYR A 334 -10.68 9.26 -0.43
C TYR A 334 -9.63 8.56 0.46
N GLY A 335 -9.49 8.99 1.73
CA GLY A 335 -8.55 8.35 2.66
C GLY A 335 -8.87 6.86 2.89
N LEU A 336 -10.16 6.54 3.14
CA LEU A 336 -10.63 5.16 3.34
C LEU A 336 -10.46 4.29 2.07
N LEU A 337 -10.65 4.88 0.89
CA LEU A 337 -10.46 4.21 -0.38
C LEU A 337 -8.99 3.87 -0.63
N CYS A 338 -8.08 4.83 -0.42
CA CYS A 338 -6.67 4.69 -0.80
C CYS A 338 -5.88 3.80 0.15
N ASN A 339 -6.10 3.91 1.46
CA ASN A 339 -5.50 3.05 2.47
C ASN A 339 -6.31 3.07 3.76
N TYR A 340 -7.06 2.01 3.99
CA TYR A 340 -7.93 1.90 5.17
C TYR A 340 -7.14 1.87 6.48
N TYR A 341 -5.91 1.32 6.48
CA TYR A 341 -5.11 1.13 7.68
C TYR A 341 -4.60 2.47 8.28
N ILE A 342 -3.96 3.31 7.48
CA ILE A 342 -3.54 4.65 7.95
C ILE A 342 -4.75 5.55 8.16
N CYS A 343 -5.81 5.40 7.34
CA CYS A 343 -7.05 6.14 7.55
C CYS A 343 -7.77 5.75 8.85
N PHE A 344 -7.63 4.51 9.34
CA PHE A 344 -8.09 4.13 10.67
C PHE A 344 -7.45 5.00 11.76
N MET A 345 -6.14 5.25 11.69
CA MET A 345 -5.44 6.15 12.63
C MET A 345 -6.01 7.59 12.55
N ILE A 346 -6.32 8.06 11.34
CA ILE A 346 -7.01 9.34 11.15
C ILE A 346 -8.40 9.30 11.78
N CYS A 347 -9.17 8.23 11.65
CA CYS A 347 -10.49 8.09 12.27
C CYS A 347 -10.40 8.12 13.81
N VAL A 348 -9.43 7.44 14.43
CA VAL A 348 -9.18 7.54 15.88
C VAL A 348 -8.88 8.99 16.26
N PHE A 349 -8.01 9.66 15.50
CA PHE A 349 -7.69 11.07 15.72
C PHE A 349 -8.91 11.98 15.61
N LEU A 350 -9.78 11.79 14.62
CA LEU A 350 -11.01 12.54 14.43
C LEU A 350 -11.98 12.38 15.63
N VAL A 351 -12.08 11.16 16.17
CA VAL A 351 -12.87 10.90 17.39
C VAL A 351 -12.31 11.69 18.57
N LEU A 352 -11.00 11.68 18.78
CA LEU A 352 -10.35 12.47 19.84
C LEU A 352 -10.57 13.96 19.63
N GLN A 353 -10.40 14.46 18.40
CA GLN A 353 -10.68 15.85 18.04
C GLN A 353 -12.14 16.22 18.33
N PHE A 354 -13.08 15.35 17.99
CA PHE A 354 -14.51 15.56 18.23
C PHE A 354 -14.83 15.63 19.73
N ILE A 355 -14.33 14.68 20.52
CA ILE A 355 -14.54 14.63 21.98
C ILE A 355 -14.02 15.90 22.69
N LEU A 356 -12.86 16.41 22.22
CA LEU A 356 -12.24 17.59 22.78
C LEU A 356 -12.74 18.92 22.19
N THR A 357 -13.67 18.85 21.21
CA THR A 357 -14.28 20.05 20.64
C THR A 357 -15.27 20.67 21.61
N ASN A 358 -15.21 21.99 21.81
CA ASN A 358 -16.12 22.70 22.69
C ASN A 358 -17.48 22.95 22.02
N HIS A 359 -18.47 22.15 22.38
CA HIS A 359 -19.86 22.31 21.93
C HIS A 359 -20.56 23.38 22.75
N LYS A 360 -21.30 24.27 22.07
CA LYS A 360 -21.94 25.44 22.72
C LYS A 360 -22.94 25.05 23.82
N ASN A 361 -23.62 23.93 23.64
CA ASN A 361 -24.58 23.35 24.62
C ASN A 361 -24.85 21.88 24.24
N ILE A 362 -25.58 21.15 25.10
CA ILE A 362 -25.87 19.73 24.95
C ILE A 362 -26.67 19.41 23.68
N TYR A 363 -27.62 20.27 23.29
CA TYR A 363 -28.41 20.05 22.07
C TYR A 363 -27.54 20.18 20.81
N LYS A 364 -26.65 21.18 20.78
CA LYS A 364 -25.70 21.37 19.70
C LYS A 364 -24.70 20.22 19.67
N GLY A 365 -24.24 19.73 20.81
CA GLY A 365 -23.42 18.53 20.92
C GLY A 365 -24.08 17.30 20.32
N ALA A 366 -25.36 17.04 20.60
CA ALA A 366 -26.11 15.93 20.00
C ALA A 366 -26.25 16.07 18.48
N GLU A 367 -26.57 17.27 17.98
CA GLU A 367 -26.64 17.53 16.55
C GLU A 367 -25.30 17.32 15.85
N ASP A 368 -24.21 17.80 16.43
CA ASP A 368 -22.85 17.65 15.92
C ASP A 368 -22.43 16.18 15.93
N THR A 369 -22.80 15.40 16.96
CA THR A 369 -22.57 13.96 17.03
C THR A 369 -23.26 13.21 15.89
N LEU A 370 -24.56 13.46 15.69
CA LEU A 370 -25.33 12.83 14.60
C LEU A 370 -24.75 13.20 13.23
N ARG A 371 -24.33 14.45 13.07
CA ARG A 371 -23.73 14.93 11.82
C ARG A 371 -22.37 14.29 11.59
N PHE A 372 -21.49 14.26 12.58
CA PHE A 372 -20.17 13.65 12.50
C PHE A 372 -20.27 12.14 12.22
N ALA A 373 -21.08 11.43 13.02
CA ALA A 373 -21.28 9.99 12.83
C ALA A 373 -21.90 9.68 11.45
N GLY A 374 -23.00 10.40 11.08
CA GLY A 374 -23.69 10.16 9.83
C GLY A 374 -22.85 10.42 8.59
N THR A 375 -22.04 11.50 8.58
CA THR A 375 -21.14 11.80 7.46
C THR A 375 -19.92 10.86 7.40
N SER A 376 -19.42 10.39 8.54
CA SER A 376 -18.34 9.41 8.61
C SER A 376 -18.81 8.03 8.14
N VAL A 377 -19.98 7.57 8.60
CA VAL A 377 -20.59 6.33 8.11
C VAL A 377 -20.90 6.41 6.61
N MET A 378 -21.36 7.56 6.12
CA MET A 378 -21.59 7.76 4.69
C MET A 378 -20.29 7.65 3.88
N ALA A 379 -19.19 8.25 4.36
CA ALA A 379 -17.88 8.12 3.71
C ALA A 379 -17.39 6.66 3.68
N ALA A 380 -17.54 5.93 4.79
CA ALA A 380 -17.23 4.51 4.87
C ALA A 380 -18.15 3.67 3.95
N ALA A 381 -19.45 3.97 3.90
CA ALA A 381 -20.36 3.29 2.99
C ALA A 381 -19.97 3.50 1.51
N MET A 382 -19.55 4.72 1.14
CA MET A 382 -19.11 5.02 -0.23
C MET A 382 -17.89 4.21 -0.69
N SER A 383 -17.05 3.72 0.22
CA SER A 383 -15.88 2.87 -0.02
C SER A 383 -16.08 1.40 0.39
N ALA A 384 -17.31 1.01 0.75
CA ALA A 384 -17.62 -0.31 1.31
C ALA A 384 -17.28 -1.48 0.36
N PHE A 385 -17.24 -1.25 -0.96
CA PHE A 385 -16.88 -2.28 -1.95
C PHE A 385 -15.43 -2.80 -1.79
N LEU A 386 -14.53 -1.99 -1.20
CA LEU A 386 -13.19 -2.41 -0.80
C LEU A 386 -13.11 -2.73 0.70
N LEU A 387 -13.73 -1.91 1.55
CA LEU A 387 -13.59 -2.06 3.00
C LEU A 387 -14.19 -3.36 3.55
N ILE A 388 -15.32 -3.85 2.99
CA ILE A 388 -15.95 -5.07 3.50
C ILE A 388 -15.13 -6.31 3.11
N PRO A 389 -14.70 -6.53 1.83
CA PRO A 389 -13.78 -7.59 1.51
C PRO A 389 -12.49 -7.54 2.34
N ALA A 390 -11.81 -6.39 2.39
CA ALA A 390 -10.58 -6.21 3.15
C ALA A 390 -10.73 -6.55 4.65
N TYR A 391 -11.85 -6.17 5.27
CA TYR A 391 -12.14 -6.55 6.65
C TYR A 391 -12.28 -8.07 6.83
N ILE A 392 -12.86 -8.76 5.85
CA ILE A 392 -12.98 -10.22 5.87
C ILE A 392 -11.59 -10.86 5.70
N GLY A 393 -10.80 -10.35 4.74
CA GLY A 393 -9.43 -10.84 4.47
C GLY A 393 -8.49 -10.68 5.68
N ILE A 394 -8.48 -9.52 6.33
CA ILE A 394 -7.62 -9.28 7.52
C ILE A 394 -7.85 -10.34 8.62
N ASN A 395 -9.08 -10.85 8.79
CA ASN A 395 -9.36 -11.85 9.81
C ASN A 395 -8.73 -13.23 9.54
N THR A 396 -8.13 -13.45 8.39
CA THR A 396 -7.38 -14.67 8.06
C THR A 396 -5.87 -14.51 8.22
N THR A 397 -5.38 -13.29 8.41
CA THR A 397 -3.95 -12.97 8.51
C THR A 397 -3.42 -13.11 9.93
N ALA A 398 -2.10 -13.12 10.11
CA ALA A 398 -1.44 -13.10 11.41
C ALA A 398 -1.89 -11.92 12.30
N SER A 399 -2.29 -10.80 11.71
CA SER A 399 -2.83 -9.62 12.42
C SER A 399 -4.19 -9.87 13.10
N ALA A 400 -4.87 -10.97 12.82
CA ALA A 400 -6.12 -11.35 13.47
C ALA A 400 -5.91 -11.89 14.90
N THR A 401 -4.72 -12.36 15.23
CA THR A 401 -4.38 -12.90 16.55
C THR A 401 -4.16 -11.74 17.53
N ARG A 402 -5.21 -11.43 18.31
CA ARG A 402 -5.21 -10.28 19.22
C ARG A 402 -4.73 -10.68 20.62
N HIS A 403 -3.51 -10.30 20.96
CA HIS A 403 -3.00 -10.36 22.33
C HIS A 403 -2.72 -8.96 22.83
N PHE A 404 -3.58 -8.46 23.77
CA PHE A 404 -3.35 -7.15 24.35
C PHE A 404 -2.03 -7.13 25.13
N PRO A 405 -1.08 -6.25 24.76
CA PRO A 405 0.18 -6.15 25.46
C PRO A 405 -0.05 -5.60 26.87
N LYS A 406 0.91 -5.85 27.77
CA LYS A 406 0.93 -5.21 29.07
C LYS A 406 1.18 -3.71 28.92
N TRP A 407 0.80 -2.93 29.94
CA TRP A 407 1.11 -1.51 29.99
C TRP A 407 2.58 -1.32 30.34
N GLU A 408 3.40 -1.12 29.34
CA GLU A 408 4.86 -0.94 29.47
C GLU A 408 5.30 0.26 28.62
N TRP A 409 6.50 0.79 28.91
CA TRP A 409 7.08 1.87 28.13
C TRP A 409 8.21 1.32 27.27
N TYR A 410 8.27 1.70 26.00
CA TYR A 410 9.36 1.26 25.11
C TYR A 410 10.72 1.81 25.52
N GLY A 411 10.78 3.04 26.07
CA GLY A 411 12.04 3.66 26.44
C GLY A 411 11.88 5.07 27.03
N SER A 412 12.92 5.87 26.91
CA SER A 412 12.93 7.23 27.42
C SER A 412 12.16 8.19 26.52
N ILE A 413 11.30 9.01 27.10
CA ILE A 413 10.63 10.10 26.39
C ILE A 413 11.63 11.11 25.79
N TRP A 414 12.84 11.19 26.34
CA TRP A 414 13.88 12.09 25.85
C TRP A 414 14.41 11.65 24.48
N ASP A 415 14.49 10.36 24.20
CA ASP A 415 14.87 9.83 22.90
C ASP A 415 13.87 10.23 21.81
N MET A 416 12.58 10.32 22.17
CA MET A 416 11.55 10.82 21.27
C MET A 416 11.64 12.32 21.07
N ILE A 417 11.91 13.09 22.11
CA ILE A 417 12.11 14.54 22.02
C ILE A 417 13.35 14.85 21.17
N LYS A 418 14.40 14.05 21.26
CA LYS A 418 15.59 14.13 20.40
C LYS A 418 15.22 14.14 18.92
N GLN A 419 14.21 13.36 18.54
CA GLN A 419 13.70 13.29 17.15
C GLN A 419 12.99 14.57 16.66
N MET A 420 12.83 15.60 17.49
CA MET A 420 12.27 16.89 17.08
C MET A 420 13.34 17.92 16.66
N PHE A 421 14.63 17.61 16.84
CA PHE A 421 15.72 18.55 16.58
C PHE A 421 16.20 18.52 15.13
N VAL A 422 16.86 19.63 14.71
CA VAL A 422 17.40 19.76 13.36
C VAL A 422 18.46 18.70 13.05
N LEU A 423 18.52 18.24 11.81
CA LEU A 423 19.46 17.22 11.33
C LEU A 423 19.32 15.85 12.00
N THR A 424 18.24 15.59 12.72
CA THR A 424 17.98 14.24 13.21
C THR A 424 17.68 13.32 12.04
N GLU A 425 18.35 12.16 12.00
CA GLU A 425 18.15 11.16 10.95
C GLU A 425 16.76 10.56 11.03
N PRO A 426 16.06 10.42 9.88
CA PRO A 426 14.77 9.75 9.83
C PRO A 426 14.92 8.25 10.11
N ILE A 427 13.97 7.71 10.86
CA ILE A 427 13.83 6.28 11.08
C ILE A 427 13.13 5.68 9.86
N LYS A 428 13.70 4.63 9.24
CA LYS A 428 13.16 3.96 8.05
C LYS A 428 12.36 2.70 8.39
N SER A 429 13.01 1.76 9.07
CA SER A 429 12.45 0.46 9.48
C SER A 429 13.41 -0.25 10.43
N GLN A 430 12.94 -1.30 11.11
CA GLN A 430 13.74 -2.23 11.94
C GLN A 430 14.66 -1.57 12.98
N GLN A 431 14.38 -0.31 13.33
CA GLN A 431 15.00 0.34 14.46
C GLN A 431 14.19 0.05 15.73
N PHE A 432 14.63 0.51 16.89
CA PHE A 432 13.98 0.18 18.17
C PHE A 432 12.45 0.48 18.16
N ASP A 433 11.67 -0.29 18.89
CA ASP A 433 10.21 -0.24 18.91
C ASP A 433 9.62 1.13 19.26
N GLY A 434 10.27 1.90 20.12
CA GLY A 434 9.87 3.26 20.51
C GLY A 434 10.29 4.36 19.51
N GLY A 435 10.87 4.02 18.35
CA GLY A 435 11.32 5.00 17.37
C GLY A 435 10.20 5.85 16.80
N VAL A 436 10.43 7.15 16.57
CA VAL A 436 9.42 8.09 16.07
C VAL A 436 10.02 9.17 15.19
N ASN A 437 9.36 9.51 14.08
CA ASN A 437 9.75 10.62 13.18
C ASN A 437 8.93 11.88 13.50
N LEU A 438 9.53 12.89 14.16
CA LEU A 438 8.80 14.07 14.63
C LEU A 438 9.30 15.40 14.06
N TYR A 439 10.52 15.48 13.49
CA TYR A 439 11.06 16.75 13.02
C TYR A 439 10.23 17.34 11.88
N CYS A 440 9.87 18.61 12.03
CA CYS A 440 9.15 19.42 11.04
C CYS A 440 9.54 20.90 11.10
N GLY A 441 10.79 21.18 11.52
CA GLY A 441 11.36 22.50 11.64
C GLY A 441 11.50 22.98 13.07
N THR A 442 12.68 23.47 13.40
CA THR A 442 13.03 24.03 14.73
C THR A 442 12.11 25.18 15.14
N PHE A 443 11.64 25.98 14.17
CA PHE A 443 10.68 27.05 14.43
C PHE A 443 9.35 26.54 15.00
N ALA A 444 8.93 25.32 14.67
CA ALA A 444 7.69 24.74 15.18
C ALA A 444 7.78 24.54 16.70
N ILE A 445 8.91 24.05 17.22
CA ILE A 445 9.14 23.87 18.65
C ILE A 445 9.10 25.22 19.39
N LEU A 446 9.81 26.23 18.86
CA LEU A 446 9.82 27.58 19.44
C LEU A 446 8.41 28.17 19.54
N LEU A 447 7.58 27.94 18.51
CA LEU A 447 6.23 28.51 18.43
C LEU A 447 5.24 27.85 19.38
N ILE A 448 5.50 26.65 19.93
CA ILE A 448 4.67 26.05 21.00
C ILE A 448 4.64 26.97 22.22
N GLY A 449 5.78 27.46 22.66
CA GLY A 449 5.85 28.39 23.78
C GLY A 449 5.03 29.66 23.52
N ILE A 450 5.16 30.23 22.32
CA ILE A 450 4.39 31.40 21.91
C ILE A 450 2.89 31.10 21.81
N TYR A 451 2.51 29.92 21.33
CA TYR A 451 1.11 29.48 21.25
C TYR A 451 0.44 29.47 22.63
N ILE A 452 1.12 28.90 23.63
CA ILE A 452 0.59 28.77 24.99
C ILE A 452 0.29 30.14 25.60
N PHE A 453 1.16 31.13 25.41
CA PHE A 453 1.02 32.45 26.01
C PHE A 453 0.31 33.48 25.10
N ASN A 454 -0.13 33.11 23.89
CA ASN A 454 -0.86 34.02 23.01
C ASN A 454 -2.30 34.23 23.50
N THR A 455 -2.65 35.45 23.95
CA THR A 455 -3.97 35.75 24.54
C THR A 455 -5.10 35.84 23.50
N LYS A 456 -4.81 35.88 22.21
CA LYS A 456 -5.84 35.83 21.17
C LYS A 456 -6.37 34.42 20.89
N ILE A 457 -5.63 33.42 21.26
CA ILE A 457 -6.05 32.03 21.12
C ILE A 457 -6.84 31.66 22.38
N LYS A 458 -8.02 31.11 22.19
CA LYS A 458 -8.91 30.73 23.28
C LYS A 458 -8.30 29.64 24.14
N TRP A 459 -8.45 29.73 25.44
CA TRP A 459 -7.81 28.80 26.37
C TRP A 459 -8.20 27.34 26.16
N TYR A 460 -9.44 27.08 25.78
CA TYR A 460 -9.92 25.72 25.53
C TYR A 460 -9.30 25.09 24.25
N GLU A 461 -9.01 25.90 23.21
CA GLU A 461 -8.26 25.43 22.03
C GLU A 461 -6.82 25.08 22.39
N LYS A 462 -6.18 25.87 23.24
CA LYS A 462 -4.85 25.57 23.77
C LYS A 462 -4.86 24.28 24.56
N LEU A 463 -5.80 24.13 25.49
CA LEU A 463 -5.93 22.94 26.31
C LEU A 463 -6.18 21.70 25.45
N LYS A 464 -7.07 21.77 24.47
CA LYS A 464 -7.35 20.69 23.51
C LYS A 464 -6.07 20.23 22.84
N ASN A 465 -5.32 21.14 22.21
CA ASN A 465 -4.12 20.79 21.47
C ASN A 465 -2.98 20.29 22.37
N VAL A 466 -2.84 20.81 23.58
CA VAL A 466 -1.87 20.30 24.57
C VAL A 466 -2.22 18.89 24.99
N ILE A 467 -3.49 18.60 25.30
CA ILE A 467 -3.95 17.25 25.63
C ILE A 467 -3.63 16.27 24.48
N LEU A 468 -3.92 16.66 23.24
CA LEU A 468 -3.63 15.81 22.09
C LEU A 468 -2.13 15.54 21.91
N ILE A 469 -1.29 16.56 22.05
CA ILE A 469 0.18 16.39 21.95
C ILE A 469 0.68 15.46 23.05
N VAL A 470 0.26 15.68 24.31
CA VAL A 470 0.66 14.83 25.43
C VAL A 470 0.18 13.40 25.23
N PHE A 471 -1.07 13.22 24.81
CA PHE A 471 -1.63 11.89 24.55
C PHE A 471 -0.90 11.16 23.41
N LEU A 472 -0.57 11.85 22.32
CA LEU A 472 0.22 11.26 21.24
C LEU A 472 1.62 10.88 21.70
N MET A 473 2.32 11.74 22.45
CA MET A 473 3.64 11.44 23.01
C MET A 473 3.60 10.21 23.93
N MET A 474 2.56 10.08 24.77
CA MET A 474 2.34 8.88 25.56
C MET A 474 2.09 7.66 24.68
N SER A 475 1.30 7.82 23.62
CA SER A 475 0.95 6.74 22.70
C SER A 475 2.16 6.22 21.90
N PHE A 476 3.11 7.09 21.57
CA PHE A 476 4.35 6.67 20.91
C PHE A 476 5.22 5.78 21.78
N ASN A 477 5.20 5.99 23.08
CA ASN A 477 6.09 5.34 24.05
C ASN A 477 5.43 4.19 24.83
N ASN A 478 4.11 4.02 24.73
CA ASN A 478 3.39 3.02 25.52
C ASN A 478 2.88 1.87 24.66
N THR A 479 3.20 0.64 25.01
CA THR A 479 2.87 -0.59 24.28
C THR A 479 1.37 -0.72 23.98
N LEU A 480 0.50 -0.53 24.99
CA LEU A 480 -0.95 -0.70 24.84
C LEU A 480 -1.58 0.40 23.98
N LEU A 481 -1.18 1.68 24.20
CA LEU A 481 -1.69 2.78 23.39
C LEU A 481 -1.23 2.65 21.93
N ASN A 482 0.04 2.29 21.74
CA ASN A 482 0.62 2.04 20.42
C ASN A 482 -0.14 0.94 19.68
N TYR A 483 -0.40 -0.19 20.33
CA TYR A 483 -1.18 -1.30 19.82
C TYR A 483 -2.59 -0.89 19.36
N ILE A 484 -3.29 -0.03 20.14
CA ILE A 484 -4.61 0.50 19.76
C ILE A 484 -4.50 1.35 18.48
N TRP A 485 -3.50 2.23 18.37
CA TRP A 485 -3.28 3.04 17.18
C TRP A 485 -3.01 2.21 15.93
N HIS A 486 -2.31 1.08 16.06
CA HIS A 486 -2.00 0.17 14.97
C HIS A 486 -3.14 -0.80 14.61
N GLY A 487 -4.37 -0.57 15.08
CA GLY A 487 -5.53 -1.40 14.73
C GLY A 487 -5.59 -2.71 15.51
N PHE A 488 -5.07 -2.72 16.73
CA PHE A 488 -5.00 -3.86 17.64
C PHE A 488 -4.05 -4.97 17.17
N HIS A 489 -2.88 -4.58 16.63
CA HIS A 489 -1.75 -5.47 16.35
C HIS A 489 -0.42 -4.76 16.59
N ASP A 490 0.68 -5.50 16.56
CA ASP A 490 2.02 -4.97 16.76
C ASP A 490 2.49 -4.13 15.56
N GLN A 491 3.46 -3.26 15.78
CA GLN A 491 3.96 -2.33 14.75
C GLN A 491 4.96 -2.98 13.75
N TYR A 492 5.37 -4.22 13.96
CA TYR A 492 6.19 -5.04 13.05
C TYR A 492 7.35 -4.27 12.39
N GLY A 493 8.29 -3.79 13.21
CA GLY A 493 9.54 -3.17 12.72
C GLY A 493 9.42 -1.78 12.07
N ILE A 494 8.21 -1.23 11.87
CA ILE A 494 7.99 0.14 11.39
C ILE A 494 7.27 0.93 12.48
N PRO A 495 8.01 1.65 13.34
CA PRO A 495 7.44 2.21 14.57
C PRO A 495 6.59 3.47 14.30
N ASN A 496 5.59 3.66 15.16
CA ASN A 496 4.83 4.91 15.31
C ASN A 496 4.29 5.50 13.99
N ARG A 497 3.62 4.67 13.18
CA ARG A 497 3.07 5.02 11.85
C ARG A 497 2.09 6.20 11.88
N PHE A 498 1.58 6.58 13.05
CA PHE A 498 0.63 7.69 13.25
C PHE A 498 1.30 9.02 13.66
N SER A 499 2.64 9.13 13.68
CA SER A 499 3.35 10.33 14.14
C SER A 499 3.14 11.56 13.23
N PHE A 500 2.70 11.39 11.99
CA PHE A 500 2.29 12.50 11.12
C PHE A 500 1.13 13.33 11.70
N LEU A 501 0.29 12.76 12.56
CA LEU A 501 -0.78 13.46 13.27
C LEU A 501 -0.23 14.49 14.26
N PHE A 502 0.85 14.14 14.95
CA PHE A 502 1.57 15.05 15.84
C PHE A 502 2.16 16.22 15.07
N ILE A 503 2.84 15.94 13.95
CA ILE A 503 3.42 16.96 13.06
C ILE A 503 2.33 17.91 12.55
N PHE A 504 1.19 17.39 12.14
CA PHE A 504 0.05 18.18 11.69
C PHE A 504 -0.43 19.15 12.78
N ILE A 505 -0.63 18.68 14.02
CA ILE A 505 -1.04 19.51 15.15
C ILE A 505 0.02 20.57 15.44
N LEU A 506 1.27 20.18 15.53
CA LEU A 506 2.39 21.04 15.88
C LEU A 506 2.53 22.22 14.90
N LEU A 507 2.51 21.94 13.61
CA LEU A 507 2.57 22.95 12.56
C LEU A 507 1.33 23.84 12.54
N SER A 508 0.15 23.27 12.80
CA SER A 508 -1.11 24.04 12.91
C SER A 508 -1.07 25.02 14.07
N MET A 509 -0.62 24.58 15.26
CA MET A 509 -0.42 25.44 16.43
C MET A 509 0.62 26.53 16.18
N GLY A 510 1.75 26.15 15.58
CA GLY A 510 2.83 27.09 15.26
C GLY A 510 2.37 28.18 14.29
N TYR A 511 1.67 27.84 13.24
CA TYR A 511 1.11 28.82 12.30
C TYR A 511 0.04 29.69 12.97
N GLU A 512 -0.87 29.11 13.75
CA GLU A 512 -1.89 29.87 14.48
C GLU A 512 -1.26 30.87 15.48
N ALA A 513 -0.16 30.47 16.13
CA ALA A 513 0.60 31.32 17.03
C ALA A 513 1.11 32.59 16.33
N ILE A 514 1.82 32.42 15.19
CA ILE A 514 2.44 33.52 14.48
C ILE A 514 1.45 34.37 13.70
N ALA A 515 0.40 33.78 13.16
CA ALA A 515 -0.64 34.51 12.41
C ALA A 515 -1.46 35.46 13.29
N ASN A 516 -1.63 35.12 14.57
CA ASN A 516 -2.36 35.90 15.55
C ASN A 516 -1.49 36.89 16.37
N THR A 517 -0.27 37.20 15.93
CA THR A 517 0.64 38.12 16.63
C THR A 517 0.41 39.59 16.28
N ASP A 518 0.45 40.46 17.32
CA ASP A 518 0.53 41.88 17.20
C ASP A 518 1.33 42.47 18.39
N LYS A 519 1.48 43.80 18.43
CA LYS A 519 2.23 44.51 19.50
C LYS A 519 1.72 44.25 20.91
N LYS A 520 0.41 43.95 21.07
CA LYS A 520 -0.18 43.65 22.38
C LYS A 520 0.24 42.24 22.89
N GLN A 521 0.71 41.40 22.00
CA GLN A 521 1.17 40.02 22.32
C GLN A 521 2.65 39.97 22.72
N ILE A 522 3.42 41.08 22.66
CA ILE A 522 4.86 41.08 22.96
C ILE A 522 5.18 40.43 24.32
N PRO A 523 4.46 40.71 25.43
CA PRO A 523 4.75 40.04 26.69
C PRO A 523 4.57 38.53 26.64
N GLY A 524 3.49 38.05 25.97
CA GLY A 524 3.26 36.63 25.80
C GLY A 524 4.29 35.98 24.88
N ILE A 525 4.69 36.65 23.81
CA ILE A 525 5.76 36.19 22.89
C ILE A 525 7.09 36.10 23.65
N ALA A 526 7.46 37.11 24.42
CA ALA A 526 8.69 37.10 25.20
C ALA A 526 8.71 35.98 26.24
N LEU A 527 7.60 35.75 26.95
CA LEU A 527 7.47 34.67 27.91
C LEU A 527 7.53 33.29 27.20
N GLY A 528 6.88 33.15 26.05
CA GLY A 528 6.94 31.94 25.22
C GLY A 528 8.37 31.63 24.75
N ILE A 529 9.10 32.65 24.30
CA ILE A 529 10.51 32.51 23.92
C ILE A 529 11.36 32.10 25.16
N ILE A 530 11.18 32.72 26.30
CA ILE A 530 11.92 32.38 27.53
C ILE A 530 11.69 30.92 27.92
N VAL A 531 10.44 30.49 27.90
CA VAL A 531 10.09 29.06 28.20
C VAL A 531 10.71 28.11 27.19
N ALA A 532 10.64 28.43 25.88
CA ALA A 532 11.25 27.59 24.85
C ALA A 532 12.78 27.48 25.02
N PHE A 533 13.45 28.59 25.33
CA PHE A 533 14.89 28.59 25.63
C PHE A 533 15.19 27.82 26.92
N GLY A 534 14.34 27.95 27.96
CA GLY A 534 14.47 27.18 29.20
C GLY A 534 14.39 25.67 28.97
N LEU A 535 13.44 25.24 28.13
CA LEU A 535 13.32 23.85 27.72
C LEU A 535 14.53 23.38 26.90
N LEU A 536 15.08 24.24 26.03
CA LEU A 536 16.29 23.92 25.26
C LEU A 536 17.53 23.78 26.18
N VAL A 537 17.66 24.64 27.20
CA VAL A 537 18.73 24.51 28.24
C VAL A 537 18.58 23.17 28.97
N TYR A 538 17.34 22.80 29.28
CA TYR A 538 17.07 21.53 29.96
C TYR A 538 17.38 20.33 29.05
N ALA A 539 17.01 20.41 27.77
CA ALA A 539 17.30 19.39 26.79
C ALA A 539 18.81 19.21 26.55
N ASP A 540 19.57 20.31 26.40
CA ASP A 540 21.02 20.31 26.24
C ASP A 540 21.77 19.59 27.42
N LYS A 541 21.17 19.60 28.60
CA LYS A 541 21.73 18.94 29.78
C LYS A 541 21.34 17.49 29.98
N ASN A 542 20.20 17.08 29.46
CA ASN A 542 19.57 15.79 29.79
C ASN A 542 19.40 14.86 28.58
N ILE A 543 19.60 15.36 27.37
CA ILE A 543 19.50 14.55 26.15
C ILE A 543 20.90 14.45 25.55
N ASP A 544 21.35 13.23 25.31
CA ASP A 544 22.60 12.97 24.60
C ASP A 544 22.41 13.23 23.09
N MET A 545 22.91 14.36 22.62
CA MET A 545 22.83 14.82 21.24
C MET A 545 24.18 15.30 20.72
N ASP A 546 24.37 15.19 19.39
CA ASP A 546 25.52 15.77 18.74
C ASP A 546 25.65 17.26 19.04
N ARG A 547 26.87 17.70 19.35
CA ARG A 547 27.15 19.08 19.72
C ARG A 547 26.80 20.07 18.61
N THR A 548 26.93 19.67 17.36
CA THR A 548 26.57 20.46 16.19
C THR A 548 25.07 20.72 16.12
N VAL A 549 24.28 19.68 16.39
CA VAL A 549 22.80 19.76 16.41
C VAL A 549 22.33 20.76 17.47
N ILE A 550 22.89 20.66 18.67
CA ILE A 550 22.55 21.56 19.79
C ILE A 550 22.93 23.03 19.45
N ILE A 551 24.16 23.27 18.99
CA ILE A 551 24.62 24.65 18.63
C ILE A 551 23.74 25.22 17.52
N LEU A 552 23.45 24.45 16.49
CA LEU A 552 22.61 24.90 15.38
C LEU A 552 21.19 25.21 15.86
N THR A 553 20.63 24.41 16.74
CA THR A 553 19.31 24.66 17.35
C THR A 553 19.30 25.96 18.15
N TRP A 554 20.33 26.23 18.94
CA TRP A 554 20.49 27.51 19.68
C TRP A 554 20.50 28.72 18.72
N VAL A 555 21.28 28.62 17.63
CA VAL A 555 21.38 29.67 16.63
C VAL A 555 20.02 29.90 15.95
N LEU A 556 19.35 28.83 15.52
CA LEU A 556 18.04 28.92 14.89
C LEU A 556 16.99 29.53 15.84
N PHE A 557 16.96 29.13 17.10
CA PHE A 557 16.06 29.69 18.10
C PHE A 557 16.28 31.18 18.27
N ALA A 558 17.55 31.61 18.35
CA ALA A 558 17.88 33.04 18.47
C ALA A 558 17.45 33.84 17.23
N VAL A 559 17.75 33.35 16.03
CA VAL A 559 17.39 34.00 14.76
C VAL A 559 15.88 34.08 14.59
N TYR A 560 15.16 33.01 14.83
CA TYR A 560 13.69 32.97 14.73
C TYR A 560 13.04 33.89 15.79
N SER A 561 13.53 33.88 17.03
CA SER A 561 13.04 34.75 18.09
C SER A 561 13.19 36.23 17.73
N ALA A 562 14.38 36.63 17.25
CA ALA A 562 14.64 37.98 16.78
C ALA A 562 13.71 38.35 15.60
N GLY A 563 13.60 37.46 14.61
CA GLY A 563 12.74 37.68 13.45
C GLY A 563 11.25 37.85 13.82
N ILE A 564 10.73 36.99 14.74
CA ILE A 564 9.35 37.09 15.23
C ILE A 564 9.12 38.42 15.98
N LEU A 565 10.05 38.83 16.82
CA LEU A 565 9.95 40.12 17.52
C LEU A 565 9.95 41.30 16.53
N VAL A 566 10.82 41.30 15.52
CA VAL A 566 10.85 42.31 14.47
C VAL A 566 9.55 42.27 13.66
N LEU A 567 9.04 41.08 13.30
CA LEU A 567 7.77 40.93 12.56
C LEU A 567 6.60 41.59 13.28
N VAL A 568 6.57 41.59 14.60
CA VAL A 568 5.52 42.18 15.44
C VAL A 568 5.67 43.69 15.57
N LEU A 569 6.91 44.16 15.56
CA LEU A 569 7.22 45.60 15.71
C LEU A 569 7.00 46.41 14.42
N VAL A 570 7.23 45.79 13.26
CA VAL A 570 7.17 46.46 11.95
C VAL A 570 5.77 46.37 11.35
N ARG A 571 5.42 47.35 10.50
CA ARG A 571 4.08 47.45 9.83
C ARG A 571 4.21 47.58 8.31
N GLY A 572 3.14 47.34 7.59
CA GLY A 572 3.02 47.53 6.14
C GLY A 572 4.05 46.75 5.34
N LYS A 573 4.73 47.42 4.39
CA LYS A 573 5.76 46.81 3.52
C LYS A 573 6.93 46.17 4.30
N GLY A 574 7.29 46.77 5.45
CA GLY A 574 8.34 46.19 6.30
C GLY A 574 7.92 44.87 6.92
N ARG A 575 6.68 44.73 7.38
CA ARG A 575 6.16 43.45 7.89
C ARG A 575 6.19 42.36 6.82
N PHE A 576 5.82 42.72 5.58
CA PHE A 576 5.89 41.79 4.44
C PHE A 576 7.33 41.34 4.17
N ALA A 577 8.29 42.29 4.18
CA ALA A 577 9.70 41.94 3.96
C ALA A 577 10.24 41.00 5.06
N VAL A 578 9.95 41.27 6.33
CA VAL A 578 10.36 40.42 7.45
C VAL A 578 9.70 39.02 7.35
N ALA A 579 8.41 38.95 6.99
CA ALA A 579 7.73 37.67 6.76
C ALA A 579 8.37 36.86 5.62
N ALA A 580 8.76 37.53 4.54
CA ALA A 580 9.45 36.90 3.42
C ALA A 580 10.84 36.39 3.84
N ILE A 581 11.63 37.18 4.58
CA ILE A 581 12.94 36.74 5.10
C ILE A 581 12.78 35.51 6.03
N LEU A 582 11.85 35.57 6.98
CA LEU A 582 11.55 34.42 7.86
C LEU A 582 11.13 33.20 7.08
N SER A 583 10.27 33.36 6.07
CA SER A 583 9.85 32.24 5.21
C SER A 583 11.03 31.60 4.48
N VAL A 584 11.96 32.43 3.94
CA VAL A 584 13.17 31.91 3.28
C VAL A 584 14.06 31.18 4.27
N LEU A 585 14.28 31.72 5.48
CA LEU A 585 15.09 31.07 6.50
C LEU A 585 14.49 29.72 6.93
N CYS A 586 13.17 29.65 7.20
CA CYS A 586 12.51 28.40 7.54
C CYS A 586 12.58 27.39 6.38
N LEU A 587 12.38 27.83 5.13
CA LEU A 587 12.48 26.97 3.96
C LEU A 587 13.91 26.43 3.77
N THR A 588 14.94 27.26 4.01
CA THR A 588 16.33 26.82 3.95
C THR A 588 16.62 25.73 4.97
N GLU A 589 16.16 25.90 6.21
CA GLU A 589 16.28 24.89 7.26
C GLU A 589 15.61 23.57 6.85
N ILE A 590 14.34 23.63 6.42
CA ILE A 590 13.56 22.45 6.04
C ILE A 590 14.19 21.72 4.86
N VAL A 591 14.52 22.45 3.79
CA VAL A 591 15.11 21.86 2.57
C VAL A 591 16.46 21.22 2.87
N PHE A 592 17.29 21.88 3.68
CA PHE A 592 18.58 21.34 4.08
C PHE A 592 18.45 20.07 4.94
N SER A 593 17.57 20.09 5.95
CA SER A 593 17.30 18.92 6.78
C SER A 593 16.70 17.76 5.99
N ALA A 594 15.79 18.07 5.04
CA ALA A 594 15.21 17.06 4.15
C ALA A 594 16.27 16.42 3.24
N ALA A 595 17.17 17.23 2.68
CA ALA A 595 18.26 16.73 1.85
C ALA A 595 19.17 15.77 2.64
N LYS A 596 19.54 16.14 3.88
CA LYS A 596 20.32 15.29 4.77
C LYS A 596 19.56 14.03 5.18
N GLY A 597 18.26 14.12 5.39
CA GLY A 597 17.43 12.96 5.68
C GLY A 597 17.37 11.95 4.52
N TYR A 598 17.23 12.43 3.29
CA TYR A 598 17.32 11.55 2.11
C TYR A 598 18.71 10.98 1.86
N GLU A 599 19.77 11.76 2.14
CA GLU A 599 21.15 11.26 2.10
C GLU A 599 21.35 10.11 3.09
N SER A 600 20.86 10.25 4.34
CA SER A 600 20.90 9.18 5.35
C SER A 600 20.03 7.97 4.97
N ASN A 601 18.89 8.18 4.33
CA ASN A 601 18.04 7.10 3.86
C ASN A 601 18.71 6.26 2.76
N GLY A 602 19.50 6.91 1.89
CA GLY A 602 20.07 6.31 0.71
C GLY A 602 19.05 6.07 -0.41
N THR A 603 19.50 5.42 -1.45
CA THR A 603 18.70 4.98 -2.60
C THR A 603 19.07 3.55 -2.95
N VAL A 604 18.22 2.86 -3.70
CA VAL A 604 18.47 1.51 -4.18
C VAL A 604 18.95 1.58 -5.63
N ASN A 605 20.06 0.90 -5.94
CA ASN A 605 20.53 0.73 -7.31
C ASN A 605 19.74 -0.41 -7.97
N ILE A 606 18.79 -0.08 -8.85
CA ILE A 606 17.91 -1.06 -9.49
C ILE A 606 18.64 -2.12 -10.31
N PRO A 607 19.72 -1.81 -11.05
CA PRO A 607 20.51 -2.82 -11.74
C PRO A 607 21.04 -3.96 -10.86
N ASP A 608 21.30 -3.74 -9.58
CA ASP A 608 21.78 -4.80 -8.67
C ASP A 608 20.71 -5.89 -8.45
N TYR A 609 19.43 -5.52 -8.56
CA TYR A 609 18.27 -6.39 -8.35
C TYR A 609 17.67 -6.91 -9.66
N TYR A 610 17.53 -6.05 -10.65
CA TYR A 610 16.82 -6.33 -11.90
C TYR A 610 17.68 -6.14 -13.16
N GLY A 611 19.01 -6.04 -13.01
CA GLY A 611 19.91 -5.87 -14.16
C GLY A 611 19.94 -7.07 -15.11
N ASP A 612 19.58 -8.25 -14.63
CA ASP A 612 19.45 -9.49 -15.38
C ASP A 612 17.99 -9.84 -15.75
N ALA A 613 17.04 -8.93 -15.53
CA ALA A 613 15.61 -9.19 -15.74
C ALA A 613 15.27 -9.69 -17.15
N ALA A 614 15.97 -9.22 -18.19
CA ALA A 614 15.76 -9.69 -19.56
C ALA A 614 16.18 -11.17 -19.73
N SER A 615 17.30 -11.57 -19.12
CA SER A 615 17.79 -12.96 -19.14
C SER A 615 16.86 -13.90 -18.39
N VAL A 616 16.43 -13.50 -17.20
CA VAL A 616 15.43 -14.26 -16.41
C VAL A 616 14.12 -14.41 -17.18
N GLN A 617 13.61 -13.32 -17.79
CA GLN A 617 12.40 -13.37 -18.59
C GLN A 617 12.54 -14.29 -19.82
N ALA A 618 13.70 -14.29 -20.50
CA ALA A 618 13.96 -15.17 -21.64
C ALA A 618 13.95 -16.66 -21.20
N ALA A 619 14.54 -16.98 -20.06
CA ALA A 619 14.49 -18.33 -19.49
C ALA A 619 13.07 -18.76 -19.13
N ILE A 620 12.28 -17.87 -18.50
CA ILE A 620 10.86 -18.13 -18.19
C ILE A 620 10.07 -18.39 -19.49
N ASP A 621 10.27 -17.57 -20.51
CA ASP A 621 9.54 -17.68 -21.78
C ASP A 621 9.91 -18.95 -22.56
N SER A 622 11.12 -19.51 -22.38
CA SER A 622 11.57 -20.73 -23.02
C SER A 622 10.77 -21.98 -22.62
N VAL A 623 10.21 -21.99 -21.41
CA VAL A 623 9.42 -23.10 -20.87
C VAL A 623 7.92 -22.87 -20.90
N LYS A 624 7.44 -21.70 -21.32
CA LYS A 624 6.01 -21.40 -21.45
C LYS A 624 5.39 -22.27 -22.54
N THR A 625 4.97 -23.48 -22.17
CA THR A 625 4.15 -24.34 -23.03
C THR A 625 2.69 -24.05 -22.75
N GLY A 626 1.97 -23.42 -23.64
CA GLY A 626 0.64 -22.85 -23.48
C GLY A 626 -0.53 -23.73 -23.02
N HIS A 627 -0.30 -24.81 -22.27
CA HIS A 627 -1.37 -25.80 -22.05
C HIS A 627 -1.63 -26.24 -20.60
N PHE A 628 -0.80 -25.94 -19.61
CA PHE A 628 -1.07 -26.42 -18.24
C PHE A 628 -0.60 -25.47 -17.15
N PRO A 629 -1.40 -25.31 -16.05
CA PRO A 629 -0.92 -24.62 -14.87
C PRO A 629 0.15 -25.50 -14.19
N TYR A 630 1.34 -24.97 -14.09
CA TYR A 630 2.44 -25.48 -13.27
C TYR A 630 3.10 -24.30 -12.58
N ARG A 631 3.67 -24.55 -11.40
CA ARG A 631 4.43 -23.53 -10.71
C ARG A 631 5.87 -23.52 -11.19
N THR A 632 6.42 -22.34 -11.17
CA THR A 632 7.82 -22.08 -11.48
C THR A 632 8.39 -21.17 -10.40
N GLU A 633 9.69 -21.33 -10.09
CA GLU A 633 10.29 -20.49 -9.07
C GLU A 633 11.73 -20.08 -9.46
N LEU A 634 12.23 -19.05 -8.81
CA LEU A 634 13.62 -18.62 -8.89
C LEU A 634 14.39 -19.15 -7.68
N ASN A 635 15.53 -19.76 -7.92
CA ASN A 635 16.45 -20.10 -6.85
C ASN A 635 17.18 -18.82 -6.39
N ASN A 636 17.31 -18.63 -5.09
CA ASN A 636 18.00 -17.47 -4.49
C ASN A 636 17.53 -16.12 -5.05
N THR A 637 16.29 -15.76 -4.75
CA THR A 637 15.69 -14.51 -5.22
C THR A 637 16.44 -13.27 -4.70
N LYS A 638 16.67 -12.28 -5.56
CA LYS A 638 17.23 -10.98 -5.18
C LYS A 638 16.20 -10.07 -4.49
N VAL A 639 14.94 -10.31 -4.78
CA VAL A 639 13.76 -9.62 -4.24
C VAL A 639 12.79 -10.67 -3.72
N VAL A 640 12.17 -10.45 -2.58
CA VAL A 640 11.35 -11.47 -1.91
C VAL A 640 10.22 -11.98 -2.81
N ASP A 641 9.44 -11.07 -3.43
CA ASP A 641 8.36 -11.42 -4.37
C ASP A 641 8.83 -11.38 -5.83
N GLU A 642 10.03 -11.86 -6.12
CA GLU A 642 10.62 -11.73 -7.45
C GLU A 642 9.83 -12.51 -8.53
N SER A 643 9.29 -13.67 -8.20
CA SER A 643 8.41 -14.45 -9.10
C SER A 643 7.19 -13.63 -9.54
N THR A 644 6.60 -12.87 -8.63
CA THR A 644 5.48 -11.95 -8.92
C THR A 644 5.89 -10.84 -9.90
N TYR A 645 7.11 -10.30 -9.78
CA TYR A 645 7.58 -9.26 -10.70
C TYR A 645 7.58 -9.75 -12.16
N TYR A 646 7.91 -11.01 -12.40
CA TYR A 646 7.92 -11.62 -13.73
C TYR A 646 6.55 -12.17 -14.16
N ASN A 647 5.50 -12.02 -13.37
CA ASN A 647 4.19 -12.65 -13.59
C ASN A 647 4.34 -14.16 -13.78
N MET A 648 5.10 -14.79 -12.89
CA MET A 648 5.25 -16.22 -12.79
C MET A 648 4.24 -16.78 -11.78
N GLN A 649 3.76 -17.98 -12.06
CA GLN A 649 2.97 -18.71 -11.07
C GLN A 649 3.94 -19.33 -10.05
N GLY A 650 4.44 -18.51 -9.13
CA GLY A 650 5.43 -18.88 -8.13
C GLY A 650 4.85 -19.54 -6.88
N VAL A 651 5.72 -19.70 -5.89
CA VAL A 651 5.36 -20.12 -4.53
C VAL A 651 5.57 -18.97 -3.57
N SER A 652 6.75 -18.33 -3.64
CA SER A 652 7.17 -17.29 -2.70
C SER A 652 6.16 -16.13 -2.60
N LEU A 653 5.86 -15.72 -1.37
CA LEU A 653 4.96 -14.60 -1.08
C LEU A 653 5.35 -13.90 0.21
N PHE A 654 5.51 -12.58 0.12
CA PHE A 654 5.61 -11.67 1.24
C PHE A 654 4.48 -10.64 1.15
N GLY A 655 3.49 -10.70 2.05
CA GLY A 655 2.33 -9.82 1.94
C GLY A 655 1.53 -9.67 3.23
N SER A 656 1.12 -8.44 3.54
CA SER A 656 0.28 -8.15 4.72
C SER A 656 -1.12 -8.77 4.66
N THR A 657 -1.51 -9.35 3.52
CA THR A 657 -2.81 -9.97 3.29
C THR A 657 -2.75 -11.50 3.23
N VAL A 658 -1.57 -12.09 3.47
CA VAL A 658 -1.39 -13.55 3.41
C VAL A 658 -2.12 -14.25 4.56
N SER A 659 -2.73 -15.41 4.25
CA SER A 659 -3.41 -16.25 5.25
C SER A 659 -2.41 -16.89 6.21
N ASN A 660 -2.68 -16.78 7.51
CA ASN A 660 -1.86 -17.40 8.55
C ASN A 660 -1.89 -18.95 8.47
N ASP A 661 -3.01 -19.53 8.07
CA ASP A 661 -3.12 -20.99 7.90
C ASP A 661 -2.23 -21.46 6.75
N LEU A 662 -2.15 -20.68 5.67
CA LEU A 662 -1.25 -20.98 4.55
C LEU A 662 0.21 -20.88 4.97
N VAL A 663 0.60 -19.84 5.71
CA VAL A 663 1.97 -19.69 6.25
C VAL A 663 2.33 -20.90 7.11
N ASN A 664 1.44 -21.31 8.02
CA ASN A 664 1.67 -22.48 8.88
C ASN A 664 1.78 -23.78 8.07
N ALA A 665 0.95 -23.98 7.06
CA ALA A 665 1.01 -25.17 6.20
C ALA A 665 2.31 -25.21 5.40
N MET A 666 2.77 -24.09 4.87
CA MET A 666 4.06 -24.00 4.16
C MET A 666 5.22 -24.31 5.11
N HIS A 667 5.17 -23.82 6.35
CA HIS A 667 6.14 -24.20 7.39
C HIS A 667 6.16 -25.73 7.61
N GLY A 668 4.99 -26.34 7.76
CA GLY A 668 4.87 -27.79 7.93
C GLY A 668 5.36 -28.62 6.74
N LEU A 669 5.44 -28.04 5.55
CA LEU A 669 6.00 -28.63 4.35
C LEU A 669 7.51 -28.38 4.16
N GLY A 670 8.16 -27.65 5.11
CA GLY A 670 9.61 -27.47 5.15
C GLY A 670 10.11 -26.13 4.62
N PHE A 671 9.23 -25.24 4.16
CA PHE A 671 9.62 -23.93 3.64
C PHE A 671 9.99 -22.94 4.74
N TYR A 672 10.86 -21.97 4.38
CA TYR A 672 11.06 -20.80 5.22
C TYR A 672 9.75 -20.01 5.38
N THR A 673 9.47 -19.57 6.61
CA THR A 673 8.29 -18.75 6.90
C THR A 673 8.61 -17.66 7.92
N GLY A 674 8.04 -16.48 7.71
CA GLY A 674 7.97 -15.37 8.67
C GLY A 674 6.52 -15.12 9.09
N ALA A 675 6.26 -14.01 9.77
CA ALA A 675 4.91 -13.68 10.27
C ALA A 675 3.87 -13.53 9.16
N ASN A 676 4.29 -13.04 7.98
CA ASN A 676 3.44 -12.74 6.85
C ASN A 676 4.13 -13.06 5.51
N GLU A 677 4.98 -14.06 5.53
CA GLU A 677 5.74 -14.51 4.36
C GLU A 677 6.02 -16.00 4.42
N PHE A 678 6.18 -16.59 3.24
CA PHE A 678 6.80 -17.89 3.02
C PHE A 678 7.55 -17.84 1.69
N LEU A 679 8.71 -18.48 1.64
CA LEU A 679 9.60 -18.46 0.49
C LEU A 679 9.85 -19.87 -0.01
N PHE A 680 10.28 -19.98 -1.27
CA PHE A 680 10.69 -21.25 -1.86
C PHE A 680 11.87 -21.91 -1.12
N ASP A 681 12.63 -21.14 -0.37
CA ASP A 681 13.74 -21.63 0.47
C ASP A 681 13.23 -22.76 1.40
N GLY A 682 13.96 -23.86 1.47
CA GLY A 682 13.54 -25.05 2.22
C GLY A 682 12.70 -26.03 1.42
N ALA A 683 12.50 -25.80 0.14
CA ALA A 683 11.85 -26.78 -0.74
C ALA A 683 12.55 -28.14 -0.69
N ASN A 684 11.76 -29.18 -0.69
CA ASN A 684 12.22 -30.57 -0.69
C ASN A 684 11.40 -31.38 -1.73
N PRO A 685 11.79 -32.62 -2.09
CA PRO A 685 11.13 -33.39 -3.13
C PRO A 685 9.63 -33.59 -2.89
N VAL A 686 9.19 -33.77 -1.63
CA VAL A 686 7.77 -33.94 -1.28
C VAL A 686 7.01 -32.64 -1.57
N SER A 687 7.46 -31.52 -0.95
CA SER A 687 6.76 -30.24 -1.08
C SER A 687 6.74 -29.73 -2.52
N SER A 688 7.82 -29.89 -3.27
CA SER A 688 7.88 -29.49 -4.67
C SER A 688 6.99 -30.33 -5.58
N SER A 689 6.84 -31.63 -5.28
CA SER A 689 5.93 -32.50 -6.04
C SER A 689 4.46 -32.13 -5.77
N VAL A 690 4.04 -32.08 -4.50
CA VAL A 690 2.63 -31.85 -4.14
C VAL A 690 2.14 -30.44 -4.46
N LEU A 691 3.04 -29.45 -4.48
CA LEU A 691 2.69 -28.09 -4.88
C LEU A 691 2.80 -27.86 -6.39
N GLY A 692 3.25 -28.86 -7.16
CA GLY A 692 3.34 -28.80 -8.62
C GLY A 692 4.40 -27.84 -9.13
N ILE A 693 5.53 -27.73 -8.42
CA ILE A 693 6.66 -26.89 -8.84
C ILE A 693 7.43 -27.66 -9.91
N ARG A 694 7.30 -27.21 -11.16
CA ARG A 694 7.78 -27.95 -12.32
C ARG A 694 9.12 -27.46 -12.83
N TYR A 695 9.34 -26.13 -12.84
CA TYR A 695 10.57 -25.53 -13.30
C TYR A 695 11.19 -24.64 -12.25
N LEU A 696 12.52 -24.70 -12.17
CA LEU A 696 13.33 -23.84 -11.32
C LEU A 696 14.35 -23.14 -12.20
N PHE A 697 14.45 -21.83 -12.05
CA PHE A 697 15.42 -21.01 -12.73
C PHE A 697 16.55 -20.67 -11.76
N ARG A 698 17.79 -20.86 -12.18
CA ARG A 698 18.98 -20.59 -11.38
C ARG A 698 19.92 -19.66 -12.14
N ARG A 699 20.31 -18.58 -11.50
CA ARG A 699 21.42 -17.75 -12.00
C ARG A 699 22.71 -18.56 -11.92
N GLN A 700 23.60 -18.40 -12.89
CA GLN A 700 24.92 -19.06 -12.84
C GLN A 700 25.64 -18.63 -11.56
N ASP A 701 26.46 -19.55 -11.00
CA ASP A 701 27.21 -19.39 -9.76
C ASP A 701 26.41 -19.45 -8.46
N GLU A 702 25.13 -19.76 -8.50
CA GLU A 702 24.30 -19.96 -7.31
C GLU A 702 24.19 -21.45 -6.94
N HIS A 703 24.09 -21.75 -5.65
CA HIS A 703 23.83 -23.09 -5.15
C HIS A 703 22.36 -23.47 -5.34
N MET A 704 22.08 -24.72 -5.67
CA MET A 704 20.72 -25.26 -5.74
C MET A 704 20.23 -25.78 -4.40
N SER A 705 18.98 -25.51 -4.06
CA SER A 705 18.37 -25.94 -2.81
C SER A 705 18.09 -27.45 -2.73
N TYR A 706 17.94 -28.15 -3.86
CA TYR A 706 17.88 -29.63 -4.01
C TYR A 706 18.03 -30.02 -5.49
N ASP A 707 18.25 -31.31 -5.75
CA ASP A 707 18.52 -31.81 -7.10
C ASP A 707 17.27 -31.83 -7.98
N MET A 708 17.41 -31.26 -9.17
CA MET A 708 16.42 -31.30 -10.28
C MET A 708 17.15 -31.66 -11.58
N ASP A 709 16.39 -32.11 -12.58
CA ASP A 709 16.92 -32.44 -13.90
C ASP A 709 17.27 -31.16 -14.67
N TYR A 710 18.56 -30.96 -15.03
CA TYR A 710 18.98 -29.86 -15.89
C TYR A 710 18.36 -30.01 -17.28
N VAL A 711 17.80 -28.93 -17.79
CA VAL A 711 17.14 -28.87 -19.12
C VAL A 711 17.99 -28.08 -20.11
N ASP A 712 18.30 -26.82 -19.80
CA ASP A 712 18.99 -25.89 -20.72
C ASP A 712 19.56 -24.69 -19.96
N THR A 713 20.41 -23.90 -20.61
CA THR A 713 20.86 -22.58 -20.16
C THR A 713 20.45 -21.53 -21.18
N VAL A 714 19.61 -20.58 -20.77
CA VAL A 714 19.08 -19.50 -21.61
C VAL A 714 19.60 -18.17 -21.08
N ASP A 715 20.37 -17.47 -21.93
CA ASP A 715 20.97 -16.16 -21.64
C ASP A 715 21.68 -16.08 -20.26
N GLY A 716 22.33 -17.19 -19.85
CA GLY A 716 23.07 -17.28 -18.59
C GLY A 716 22.22 -17.63 -17.38
N VAL A 717 20.95 -18.04 -17.58
CA VAL A 717 20.07 -18.60 -16.55
C VAL A 717 19.85 -20.08 -16.84
N ASP A 718 20.21 -20.93 -15.90
CA ASP A 718 20.00 -22.36 -15.99
C ASP A 718 18.54 -22.70 -15.69
N VAL A 719 17.98 -23.60 -16.48
CA VAL A 719 16.61 -24.11 -16.36
C VAL A 719 16.66 -25.55 -15.89
N TYR A 720 16.00 -25.82 -14.78
CA TYR A 720 15.84 -27.16 -14.21
C TYR A 720 14.38 -27.58 -14.22
N GLN A 721 14.15 -28.89 -14.33
CA GLN A 721 12.81 -29.47 -14.32
C GLN A 721 12.66 -30.50 -13.21
N ASN A 722 11.56 -30.39 -12.45
CA ASN A 722 11.09 -31.46 -11.58
C ASN A 722 10.18 -32.39 -12.38
N SER A 723 10.69 -33.56 -12.72
CA SER A 723 9.96 -34.62 -13.44
C SER A 723 8.82 -35.21 -12.60
N ARG A 724 8.83 -35.02 -11.27
CA ARG A 724 7.80 -35.47 -10.32
C ARG A 724 6.82 -34.38 -9.89
N ALA A 725 6.72 -33.26 -10.59
CA ALA A 725 5.73 -32.22 -10.29
C ALA A 725 4.30 -32.74 -10.61
N LEU A 726 3.45 -32.77 -9.59
CA LEU A 726 2.05 -33.16 -9.72
C LEU A 726 1.20 -32.04 -10.33
N LYS A 727 0.04 -32.41 -10.87
CA LYS A 727 -0.94 -31.43 -11.34
C LYS A 727 -1.60 -30.71 -10.17
N LEU A 728 -2.34 -29.66 -10.46
CA LEU A 728 -3.00 -28.80 -9.47
C LEU A 728 -3.92 -29.55 -8.49
N GLY A 729 -4.47 -30.72 -8.91
CA GLY A 729 -5.29 -31.58 -8.07
C GLY A 729 -5.01 -33.07 -8.33
N PHE A 730 -5.09 -33.90 -7.30
CA PHE A 730 -4.88 -35.33 -7.36
C PHE A 730 -5.58 -36.05 -6.19
N MET A 731 -5.83 -37.33 -6.34
CA MET A 731 -6.49 -38.12 -5.30
C MET A 731 -5.52 -38.50 -4.17
N VAL A 732 -6.03 -38.49 -2.95
CA VAL A 732 -5.33 -38.85 -1.72
C VAL A 732 -6.28 -39.58 -0.76
N ASN A 733 -5.74 -40.21 0.28
CA ASN A 733 -6.54 -40.78 1.35
C ASN A 733 -7.31 -39.75 2.15
N ASN A 734 -8.47 -40.12 2.66
CA ASN A 734 -9.35 -39.25 3.45
C ASN A 734 -8.71 -38.74 4.73
N GLU A 735 -7.76 -39.47 5.29
CA GLU A 735 -7.01 -39.16 6.49
C GLU A 735 -6.20 -37.86 6.38
N LEU A 736 -5.92 -37.37 5.16
CA LEU A 736 -5.22 -36.12 4.95
C LEU A 736 -6.02 -34.90 5.46
N LYS A 737 -7.34 -35.00 5.62
CA LYS A 737 -8.15 -33.95 6.27
C LYS A 737 -7.68 -33.63 7.69
N ASP A 738 -7.12 -34.63 8.37
CA ASP A 738 -6.64 -34.55 9.75
C ASP A 738 -5.16 -34.15 9.82
N TRP A 739 -4.53 -33.78 8.71
CA TRP A 739 -3.16 -33.28 8.73
C TRP A 739 -3.12 -31.86 9.34
N THR A 740 -2.20 -31.67 10.25
CA THR A 740 -1.87 -30.36 10.84
C THR A 740 -0.37 -30.14 10.72
N SER A 741 0.05 -28.91 10.43
CA SER A 741 1.46 -28.56 10.45
C SER A 741 2.02 -28.65 11.87
N ASP A 742 3.11 -29.37 12.06
CA ASP A 742 3.86 -29.37 13.33
C ASP A 742 4.99 -28.35 13.25
N ALA A 743 4.82 -27.26 13.96
CA ALA A 743 5.82 -26.19 14.01
C ALA A 743 7.10 -26.60 14.77
N SER A 744 7.11 -27.72 15.52
CA SER A 744 8.26 -28.16 16.30
C SER A 744 9.23 -29.03 15.50
N ASN A 745 8.73 -29.80 14.53
CA ASN A 745 9.55 -30.68 13.68
C ASN A 745 8.95 -30.82 12.28
N MET A 746 9.59 -30.17 11.29
CA MET A 746 9.13 -30.19 9.89
C MET A 746 9.22 -31.59 9.26
N PHE A 747 10.23 -32.40 9.54
CA PHE A 747 10.33 -33.74 8.99
C PHE A 747 9.18 -34.64 9.44
N ASP A 748 8.78 -34.55 10.72
CA ASP A 748 7.62 -35.30 11.21
C ASP A 748 6.32 -34.79 10.58
N SER A 749 6.21 -33.47 10.36
CA SER A 749 5.05 -32.88 9.67
C SER A 749 4.96 -33.35 8.22
N ILE A 750 6.07 -33.37 7.49
CA ILE A 750 6.15 -33.91 6.12
C ILE A 750 5.84 -35.40 6.09
N ASN A 751 6.43 -36.20 6.98
CA ASN A 751 6.13 -37.62 7.09
C ASN A 751 4.63 -37.90 7.34
N ASN A 752 4.03 -37.12 8.24
CA ASN A 752 2.61 -37.20 8.56
C ASN A 752 1.72 -36.81 7.36
N PHE A 753 2.14 -35.81 6.57
CA PHE A 753 1.45 -35.45 5.31
C PHE A 753 1.48 -36.63 4.33
N VAL A 754 2.66 -37.21 4.11
CA VAL A 754 2.81 -38.37 3.19
C VAL A 754 2.03 -39.57 3.67
N GLU A 755 2.17 -39.96 4.94
CA GLU A 755 1.49 -41.10 5.51
C GLU A 755 -0.03 -40.95 5.44
N LYS A 756 -0.57 -39.81 5.81
CA LYS A 756 -2.02 -39.55 5.75
C LYS A 756 -2.54 -39.46 4.31
N SER A 757 -1.75 -39.02 3.36
CA SER A 757 -2.16 -38.89 1.97
C SER A 757 -2.07 -40.21 1.16
N THR A 758 -1.12 -41.08 1.50
CA THR A 758 -0.82 -42.30 0.71
C THR A 758 -0.77 -43.57 1.51
N GLY A 759 -0.67 -43.54 2.84
CA GLY A 759 -0.39 -44.70 3.70
C GLY A 759 1.10 -45.06 3.78
N VAL A 760 1.98 -44.34 3.09
CA VAL A 760 3.44 -44.62 3.10
C VAL A 760 4.10 -43.85 4.25
N ALA A 761 4.75 -44.57 5.15
CA ALA A 761 5.44 -43.97 6.30
C ALA A 761 6.95 -43.89 6.07
N GLY A 762 7.62 -42.97 6.80
CA GLY A 762 9.07 -42.93 6.88
C GLY A 762 9.75 -42.36 5.63
N THR A 763 9.16 -41.39 4.98
CA THR A 763 9.74 -40.66 3.84
C THR A 763 11.01 -39.91 4.24
N PHE A 764 11.02 -39.30 5.41
CA PHE A 764 12.24 -38.80 6.05
C PHE A 764 12.54 -39.60 7.30
N SER A 765 13.76 -40.11 7.40
CA SER A 765 14.26 -40.83 8.55
C SER A 765 15.27 -39.98 9.31
N GLN A 766 14.96 -39.65 10.54
CA GLN A 766 15.91 -38.95 11.40
C GLN A 766 17.12 -39.79 11.72
N ILE A 767 18.27 -39.18 11.69
CA ILE A 767 19.53 -39.77 12.13
C ILE A 767 20.11 -38.98 13.28
N TYR A 768 20.77 -39.64 14.21
CA TYR A 768 21.30 -39.08 15.44
C TYR A 768 22.80 -39.34 15.54
N PRO A 769 23.64 -38.64 14.74
CA PRO A 769 25.09 -38.74 14.89
C PRO A 769 25.52 -38.10 16.23
N GLU A 770 26.75 -38.39 16.64
CA GLU A 770 27.36 -37.69 17.75
C GLU A 770 27.70 -36.27 17.32
N VAL A 771 27.10 -35.26 17.98
CA VAL A 771 27.32 -33.85 17.66
C VAL A 771 28.23 -33.22 18.69
N THR A 772 29.21 -32.48 18.22
CA THR A 772 30.17 -31.74 19.08
C THR A 772 30.08 -30.24 18.82
N GLY A 773 30.24 -29.45 19.88
CA GLY A 773 30.32 -27.99 19.76
C GLY A 773 31.69 -27.53 19.31
N SER A 774 31.75 -26.54 18.42
CA SER A 774 32.97 -25.99 17.80
C SER A 774 33.33 -24.57 18.26
N SER A 775 32.91 -24.14 19.47
CA SER A 775 33.26 -22.84 20.02
C SER A 775 34.12 -22.94 21.26
N ASN A 776 35.19 -22.14 21.37
CA ASN A 776 35.99 -21.98 22.57
C ASN A 776 35.42 -20.93 23.53
N ASP A 777 34.44 -20.15 23.09
CA ASP A 777 33.92 -18.94 23.77
C ASP A 777 32.48 -19.12 24.27
N ILE A 778 31.95 -20.34 24.13
CA ILE A 778 30.62 -20.74 24.60
C ILE A 778 30.69 -22.14 25.15
N THR A 779 30.11 -22.35 26.31
CA THR A 779 29.88 -23.70 26.85
C THR A 779 28.63 -24.29 26.25
N ILE A 780 28.81 -25.35 25.40
CA ILE A 780 27.71 -26.06 24.75
C ILE A 780 27.45 -27.33 25.59
N THR A 781 26.21 -27.45 26.06
CA THR A 781 25.72 -28.59 26.86
C THR A 781 24.59 -29.31 26.13
N HIS A 782 24.55 -30.62 26.25
CA HIS A 782 23.45 -31.45 25.72
C HIS A 782 23.19 -32.61 26.67
N ASP A 783 21.97 -33.11 26.70
CA ASP A 783 21.55 -34.21 27.60
C ASP A 783 22.29 -35.50 27.28
N ASN A 784 22.62 -35.72 26.02
CA ASN A 784 23.45 -36.81 25.53
C ASN A 784 24.06 -36.41 24.16
N PRO A 785 25.14 -37.06 23.70
CA PRO A 785 25.81 -36.73 22.44
C PRO A 785 24.91 -36.83 21.17
N TYR A 786 23.77 -37.49 21.28
CA TYR A 786 22.80 -37.69 20.21
C TYR A 786 21.55 -36.80 20.36
N SER A 787 21.63 -35.78 21.20
CA SER A 787 20.52 -34.82 21.38
C SER A 787 20.37 -33.91 20.19
N GLU A 788 19.15 -33.53 19.86
CA GLU A 788 18.87 -32.45 18.94
C GLU A 788 18.93 -31.06 19.58
N TYR A 789 18.94 -31.00 20.91
CA TYR A 789 18.88 -29.76 21.68
C TYR A 789 20.21 -29.51 22.41
N PHE A 790 20.71 -28.29 22.26
CA PHE A 790 22.00 -27.85 22.81
C PHE A 790 21.77 -26.59 23.64
N GLY A 791 22.06 -26.67 24.93
CA GLY A 791 22.04 -25.48 25.82
C GLY A 791 23.32 -24.69 25.62
N LEU A 792 23.22 -23.38 25.57
CA LEU A 792 24.33 -22.45 25.41
C LEU A 792 24.49 -21.63 26.68
N SER A 793 25.65 -21.67 27.32
CA SER A 793 25.98 -20.94 28.56
C SER A 793 27.43 -20.44 28.54
N ASP A 794 27.81 -19.65 29.58
CA ASP A 794 29.14 -19.03 29.70
C ASP A 794 29.59 -18.30 28.43
N ILE A 795 28.68 -17.55 27.83
CA ILE A 795 28.88 -16.89 26.56
C ILE A 795 29.75 -15.65 26.73
N THR A 796 30.87 -15.61 26.03
CA THR A 796 31.75 -14.43 26.03
C THR A 796 31.06 -13.25 25.37
N PRO A 797 30.95 -12.07 26.01
CA PRO A 797 30.32 -10.90 25.43
C PRO A 797 30.93 -10.51 24.06
N GLY A 798 30.07 -10.30 23.06
CA GLY A 798 30.50 -9.91 21.71
C GLY A 798 30.70 -11.07 20.75
N ILE A 799 30.57 -12.31 21.18
CA ILE A 799 30.56 -13.49 20.29
C ILE A 799 29.30 -13.44 19.41
N VAL A 800 29.49 -13.55 18.11
CA VAL A 800 28.44 -13.45 17.09
C VAL A 800 28.13 -14.78 16.41
N SER A 801 28.91 -15.85 16.66
CA SER A 801 28.65 -17.17 16.08
C SER A 801 29.15 -18.31 16.95
N PHE A 802 28.61 -19.51 16.72
CA PHE A 802 29.08 -20.79 17.20
C PHE A 802 28.75 -21.88 16.19
N GLY A 803 29.47 -23.01 16.22
CA GLY A 803 29.27 -24.15 15.34
C GLY A 803 28.84 -25.42 16.07
N LEU A 804 28.07 -26.25 15.42
CA LEU A 804 27.77 -27.66 15.77
C LEU A 804 28.28 -28.56 14.65
N SER A 805 29.07 -29.56 14.98
CA SER A 805 29.76 -30.42 14.02
C SER A 805 29.46 -31.89 14.28
N PHE A 806 29.32 -32.70 13.22
CA PHE A 806 29.12 -34.14 13.30
C PHE A 806 29.76 -34.85 12.09
N ASP A 807 30.08 -36.10 12.27
CA ASP A 807 30.64 -36.97 11.22
C ASP A 807 29.56 -37.94 10.69
N ILE A 808 29.57 -38.17 9.41
CA ILE A 808 28.72 -39.18 8.74
C ILE A 808 29.27 -40.58 9.03
N THR A 809 28.51 -41.38 9.75
CA THR A 809 28.89 -42.73 10.15
C THR A 809 28.56 -43.81 9.11
N GLU A 810 27.53 -43.57 8.28
CA GLU A 810 27.12 -44.38 7.17
C GLU A 810 26.79 -43.48 5.97
N GLU A 811 26.98 -43.98 4.73
CA GLU A 811 26.66 -43.24 3.52
C GLU A 811 25.21 -42.79 3.49
N GLN A 812 24.99 -41.50 3.18
CA GLN A 812 23.68 -40.86 3.06
C GLN A 812 23.48 -40.35 1.64
N ASN A 813 22.42 -40.79 0.95
CA ASN A 813 22.15 -40.38 -0.43
C ASN A 813 21.65 -38.92 -0.51
N ASP A 814 20.74 -38.56 0.40
CA ASP A 814 20.13 -37.23 0.46
C ASP A 814 19.97 -36.79 1.91
N LEU A 815 20.93 -36.06 2.41
CA LEU A 815 20.90 -35.51 3.77
C LEU A 815 20.20 -34.16 3.81
N TYR A 816 19.33 -34.01 4.80
CA TYR A 816 18.65 -32.76 5.12
C TYR A 816 18.88 -32.38 6.57
N ILE A 817 18.96 -31.08 6.85
CA ILE A 817 19.05 -30.55 8.22
C ILE A 817 18.04 -29.45 8.41
N ILE A 818 17.61 -29.29 9.67
CA ILE A 818 16.90 -28.12 10.19
C ILE A 818 17.71 -27.57 11.33
N ALA A 819 18.07 -26.31 11.25
CA ALA A 819 18.84 -25.62 12.27
C ALA A 819 18.08 -24.43 12.80
N ASN A 820 18.00 -24.28 14.13
CA ASN A 820 17.23 -23.26 14.79
C ASN A 820 17.87 -22.79 16.09
N CYS A 821 17.81 -21.47 16.37
CA CYS A 821 18.19 -20.87 17.64
C CYS A 821 17.57 -19.47 17.73
N ASN A 822 17.13 -19.08 18.92
CA ASN A 822 16.56 -17.74 19.11
C ASN A 822 17.60 -16.64 18.85
N GLY A 823 17.23 -15.65 18.03
CA GLY A 823 18.06 -14.48 17.71
C GLY A 823 19.10 -14.69 16.63
N ILE A 824 19.18 -15.87 15.99
CA ILE A 824 20.06 -16.05 14.84
C ILE A 824 19.61 -15.21 13.66
N THR A 825 20.57 -14.77 12.87
CA THR A 825 20.34 -13.98 11.65
C THR A 825 20.75 -14.73 10.39
N LYS A 826 21.63 -15.75 10.52
CA LYS A 826 22.17 -16.50 9.41
C LYS A 826 22.63 -17.88 9.87
N ILE A 827 22.55 -18.86 9.00
CA ILE A 827 23.16 -20.20 9.15
C ILE A 827 24.12 -20.42 7.98
N ARG A 828 25.27 -21.02 8.27
CA ARG A 828 26.19 -21.57 7.27
C ARG A 828 26.39 -23.05 7.49
N ILE A 829 26.51 -23.79 6.39
CA ILE A 829 26.75 -25.22 6.40
C ILE A 829 28.07 -25.47 5.67
N TYR A 830 28.96 -26.22 6.31
CA TYR A 830 30.22 -26.63 5.76
C TYR A 830 30.25 -28.16 5.64
N VAL A 831 30.76 -28.65 4.51
CA VAL A 831 31.02 -30.09 4.27
C VAL A 831 32.51 -30.26 4.06
N ASN A 832 33.19 -30.99 4.93
CA ASN A 832 34.64 -31.11 4.99
C ASN A 832 35.36 -29.74 4.98
N GLY A 833 34.77 -28.74 5.63
CA GLY A 833 35.32 -27.38 5.70
C GLY A 833 35.05 -26.49 4.48
N GLU A 834 34.38 -27.01 3.43
CA GLU A 834 33.90 -26.21 2.29
C GLU A 834 32.50 -25.68 2.53
N GLU A 835 32.30 -24.36 2.47
CA GLU A 835 31.00 -23.73 2.65
C GLU A 835 30.08 -24.12 1.49
N GLN A 836 28.87 -24.54 1.83
CA GLN A 836 27.81 -24.92 0.88
C GLN A 836 26.97 -23.73 0.42
N ASN A 837 27.40 -22.50 0.62
CA ASN A 837 26.76 -21.25 0.14
C ASN A 837 25.28 -21.12 0.43
N TYR A 838 24.81 -21.55 1.60
CA TYR A 838 23.44 -21.34 2.07
C TYR A 838 23.34 -19.93 2.71
N GLU A 839 22.84 -18.95 1.98
CA GLU A 839 22.77 -17.57 2.48
C GLU A 839 21.57 -17.27 3.38
N ARG A 840 20.54 -18.11 3.43
CA ARG A 840 19.28 -17.77 4.15
C ARG A 840 18.94 -18.78 5.23
N LEU A 841 18.73 -18.32 6.29
CA LEU A 841 17.77 -18.13 7.37
C LEU A 841 17.25 -19.41 8.02
N GLN A 842 17.10 -19.34 9.30
CA GLN A 842 16.52 -20.29 10.24
C GLN A 842 15.11 -20.78 9.82
N TYR A 843 14.68 -21.91 10.38
CA TYR A 843 13.33 -22.45 10.23
C TYR A 843 12.94 -22.91 8.81
N GLN A 844 13.83 -23.63 8.16
CA GLN A 844 13.58 -24.30 6.88
C GLN A 844 14.35 -25.61 6.81
N THR A 845 14.02 -26.47 5.85
CA THR A 845 14.83 -27.63 5.53
C THR A 845 16.00 -27.23 4.64
N TYR A 846 17.21 -27.76 4.95
CA TYR A 846 18.38 -27.54 4.12
C TYR A 846 18.80 -28.86 3.49
N HIS A 847 18.90 -28.95 2.17
CA HIS A 847 19.45 -30.08 1.46
C HIS A 847 20.97 -30.01 1.45
N VAL A 848 21.64 -30.97 2.09
CA VAL A 848 23.12 -31.05 2.12
C VAL A 848 23.64 -31.96 1.02
N GLY A 849 22.81 -32.87 0.52
CA GLY A 849 23.11 -33.76 -0.61
C GLY A 849 23.66 -35.10 -0.23
N HIS A 850 24.36 -35.75 -1.19
CA HIS A 850 24.98 -37.07 -1.03
C HIS A 850 26.26 -36.99 -0.21
N LEU A 851 26.31 -37.70 0.90
CA LEU A 851 27.48 -37.71 1.81
C LEU A 851 27.96 -39.12 2.08
N ILE A 852 29.26 -39.32 1.86
CA ILE A 852 29.93 -40.61 2.11
C ILE A 852 30.36 -40.75 3.58
N LYS A 853 30.53 -41.94 4.07
CA LYS A 853 31.05 -42.24 5.40
C LYS A 853 32.38 -41.51 5.67
N GLY A 854 32.47 -40.86 6.81
CA GLY A 854 33.64 -40.06 7.25
C GLY A 854 33.61 -38.62 6.79
N THR A 855 32.58 -38.16 6.09
CA THR A 855 32.37 -36.75 5.81
C THR A 855 32.03 -35.99 7.09
N ASN A 856 32.70 -34.89 7.34
CA ASN A 856 32.39 -33.95 8.43
C ASN A 856 31.38 -32.89 7.94
N VAL A 857 30.36 -32.63 8.72
CA VAL A 857 29.38 -31.56 8.48
C VAL A 857 29.41 -30.62 9.68
N GLU A 858 29.58 -29.32 9.42
CA GLU A 858 29.52 -28.27 10.44
C GLU A 858 28.39 -27.29 10.10
N VAL A 859 27.60 -26.91 11.11
CA VAL A 859 26.51 -25.93 11.03
C VAL A 859 26.86 -24.76 11.92
N GLU A 860 27.14 -23.61 11.32
CA GLU A 860 27.51 -22.39 12.04
C GLU A 860 26.32 -21.46 12.14
N TYR A 861 26.02 -21.00 13.38
CA TYR A 861 24.92 -20.12 13.75
C TYR A 861 25.43 -18.70 13.97
N TYR A 862 24.90 -17.72 13.27
CA TYR A 862 25.32 -16.32 13.32
C TYR A 862 24.27 -15.42 13.95
N PHE A 863 24.70 -14.39 14.69
CA PHE A 863 23.90 -13.42 15.42
C PHE A 863 24.38 -11.99 15.13
N SER A 864 23.45 -11.06 14.86
CA SER A 864 23.82 -9.65 14.61
C SER A 864 24.17 -8.87 15.88
N ALA A 865 23.55 -9.22 17.02
CA ALA A 865 23.71 -8.51 18.30
C ALA A 865 24.46 -9.32 19.37
N GLY A 866 25.11 -10.41 18.97
CA GLY A 866 25.73 -11.39 19.85
C GLY A 866 24.77 -12.52 20.25
N VAL A 867 25.37 -13.65 20.67
CA VAL A 867 24.62 -14.85 21.12
C VAL A 867 23.91 -14.52 22.41
N PRO A 868 22.58 -14.73 22.54
CA PRO A 868 21.84 -14.44 23.77
C PRO A 868 22.24 -15.38 24.91
N ASP A 869 22.34 -14.86 26.13
CA ASP A 869 22.61 -15.67 27.33
C ASP A 869 21.49 -16.68 27.57
N ASN A 870 21.87 -17.91 28.02
CA ASN A 870 20.95 -18.97 28.39
C ASN A 870 19.93 -19.31 27.29
N THR A 871 20.39 -19.39 26.06
CA THR A 871 19.57 -19.81 24.91
C THR A 871 19.82 -21.29 24.58
N SER A 872 19.00 -21.85 23.72
CA SER A 872 19.18 -23.21 23.20
C SER A 872 19.16 -23.23 21.68
N ALA A 873 20.05 -24.00 21.12
CA ALA A 873 20.02 -24.33 19.69
C ALA A 873 19.39 -25.69 19.46
N ARG A 874 18.80 -25.87 18.31
CA ARG A 874 18.32 -27.17 17.81
C ARG A 874 18.96 -27.46 16.47
N LEU A 875 19.39 -28.74 16.30
CA LEU A 875 19.88 -29.29 15.04
C LEU A 875 19.20 -30.64 14.82
N THR A 876 18.29 -30.72 13.88
CA THR A 876 17.61 -31.94 13.47
C THR A 876 18.15 -32.41 12.13
N ILE A 877 18.55 -33.66 12.04
CA ILE A 877 19.22 -34.24 10.87
C ILE A 877 18.38 -35.40 10.38
N ALA A 878 18.09 -35.45 9.09
CA ALA A 878 17.31 -36.50 8.47
C ALA A 878 17.85 -36.87 7.07
N THR A 879 17.57 -38.09 6.65
CA THR A 879 17.85 -38.55 5.29
C THR A 879 16.55 -38.87 4.58
N LEU A 880 16.46 -38.57 3.28
CA LEU A 880 15.31 -38.91 2.44
C LEU A 880 15.36 -40.40 2.07
N ASN A 881 14.27 -41.10 2.34
CA ASN A 881 14.07 -42.45 1.83
C ASN A 881 13.46 -42.40 0.42
N GLY A 882 14.33 -42.46 -0.60
CA GLY A 882 13.91 -42.37 -2.00
C GLY A 882 12.88 -43.44 -2.40
N ALA A 883 12.98 -44.67 -1.89
CA ALA A 883 12.02 -45.70 -2.20
C ALA A 883 10.61 -45.41 -1.60
N ALA A 884 10.56 -44.89 -0.38
CA ALA A 884 9.30 -44.48 0.23
C ALA A 884 8.70 -43.27 -0.50
N PHE A 885 9.53 -42.31 -0.90
CA PHE A 885 9.07 -41.16 -1.70
C PHE A 885 8.56 -41.60 -3.08
N ASP A 886 9.26 -42.53 -3.78
CA ASP A 886 8.80 -43.05 -5.07
C ASP A 886 7.45 -43.76 -4.95
N GLN A 887 7.27 -44.59 -3.92
CA GLN A 887 5.99 -45.23 -3.64
C GLN A 887 4.87 -44.23 -3.36
N ALA A 888 5.15 -43.18 -2.59
CA ALA A 888 4.17 -42.12 -2.31
C ALA A 888 3.80 -41.36 -3.59
N TYR A 889 4.80 -41.02 -4.41
CA TYR A 889 4.62 -40.32 -5.68
C TYR A 889 3.75 -41.13 -6.65
N GLU A 890 3.97 -42.47 -6.79
CA GLU A 890 3.14 -43.34 -7.60
C GLU A 890 1.67 -43.24 -7.15
N GLY A 891 1.39 -43.29 -5.84
CA GLY A 891 0.04 -43.14 -5.31
C GLY A 891 -0.64 -41.82 -5.66
N TRP A 892 0.09 -40.70 -5.66
CA TRP A 892 -0.43 -39.37 -6.04
C TRP A 892 -0.56 -39.23 -7.56
N ALA A 893 0.27 -39.89 -8.36
CA ALA A 893 0.35 -39.71 -9.80
C ALA A 893 -0.79 -40.43 -10.56
N ASP A 894 -1.44 -41.42 -9.99
CA ASP A 894 -2.41 -42.28 -10.67
C ASP A 894 -3.68 -41.53 -11.09
N ASN A 895 -4.26 -40.74 -10.20
CA ASN A 895 -5.54 -40.04 -10.43
C ASN A 895 -5.36 -38.53 -10.26
N GLN A 896 -5.06 -37.83 -11.36
CA GLN A 896 -4.80 -36.39 -11.36
C GLN A 896 -5.84 -35.59 -12.17
N LEU A 897 -6.12 -34.39 -11.74
CA LEU A 897 -7.03 -33.45 -12.39
C LEU A 897 -6.42 -32.95 -13.73
N ASN A 898 -7.08 -33.30 -14.85
CA ASN A 898 -6.74 -32.82 -16.17
C ASN A 898 -7.48 -31.50 -16.43
N ILE A 899 -6.74 -30.38 -16.45
CA ILE A 899 -7.31 -29.04 -16.59
C ILE A 899 -7.56 -28.74 -18.06
N ASN A 900 -8.77 -28.30 -18.38
CA ASN A 900 -9.21 -27.87 -19.72
C ASN A 900 -9.25 -26.35 -19.87
N LYS A 901 -9.48 -25.65 -18.75
CA LYS A 901 -9.55 -24.19 -18.71
C LYS A 901 -8.94 -23.68 -17.40
N PHE A 902 -8.00 -22.74 -17.54
CA PHE A 902 -7.31 -22.12 -16.43
C PHE A 902 -7.22 -20.62 -16.67
N GLU A 903 -7.81 -19.83 -15.80
CA GLU A 903 -7.84 -18.37 -15.83
C GLU A 903 -7.81 -17.84 -14.40
N ASP A 904 -7.52 -16.57 -14.24
CA ASP A 904 -7.58 -15.91 -12.93
C ASP A 904 -8.95 -16.11 -12.27
N GLY A 905 -8.92 -16.76 -11.09
CA GLY A 905 -10.14 -17.10 -10.35
C GLY A 905 -11.07 -18.10 -11.05
N TYR A 906 -10.59 -18.89 -12.01
CA TYR A 906 -11.37 -19.93 -12.66
C TYR A 906 -10.54 -21.13 -13.07
N VAL A 907 -10.94 -22.31 -12.60
CA VAL A 907 -10.33 -23.58 -12.99
C VAL A 907 -11.43 -24.55 -13.40
N LYS A 908 -11.24 -25.25 -14.52
CA LYS A 908 -12.12 -26.33 -14.95
C LYS A 908 -11.31 -27.48 -15.51
N GLY A 909 -11.61 -28.68 -15.07
CA GLY A 909 -10.96 -29.90 -15.51
C GLY A 909 -11.83 -31.15 -15.35
N HIS A 910 -11.23 -32.30 -15.62
CA HIS A 910 -11.84 -33.61 -15.40
C HIS A 910 -10.86 -34.54 -14.68
N ILE A 911 -11.37 -35.43 -13.86
CA ILE A 911 -10.61 -36.43 -13.12
C ILE A 911 -11.36 -37.73 -13.17
N SER A 912 -10.63 -38.86 -13.39
CA SER A 912 -11.15 -40.22 -13.23
C SER A 912 -10.74 -40.69 -11.85
N VAL A 913 -11.68 -41.18 -11.08
CA VAL A 913 -11.50 -41.62 -9.69
C VAL A 913 -11.75 -43.13 -9.59
N ASP A 914 -10.70 -43.87 -9.31
CA ASP A 914 -10.78 -45.36 -9.22
C ASP A 914 -11.45 -45.83 -7.95
N GLU A 915 -11.26 -45.14 -6.83
CA GLU A 915 -11.89 -45.39 -5.54
C GLU A 915 -12.32 -44.06 -4.90
N ALA A 916 -13.49 -44.08 -4.20
CA ALA A 916 -13.96 -42.86 -3.52
C ALA A 916 -12.95 -42.39 -2.49
N GLY A 917 -12.65 -41.08 -2.50
CA GLY A 917 -11.63 -40.50 -1.65
C GLY A 917 -11.62 -38.96 -1.67
N LEU A 918 -10.55 -38.40 -1.20
CA LEU A 918 -10.32 -36.97 -1.16
C LEU A 918 -9.48 -36.53 -2.37
N MET A 919 -9.98 -35.60 -3.16
CA MET A 919 -9.14 -34.87 -4.11
C MET A 919 -8.49 -33.68 -3.38
N PHE A 920 -7.20 -33.76 -3.18
CA PHE A 920 -6.38 -32.63 -2.70
C PHE A 920 -6.07 -31.70 -3.87
N THR A 921 -6.03 -30.39 -3.62
CA THR A 921 -5.51 -29.41 -4.58
C THR A 921 -4.47 -28.52 -3.92
N SER A 922 -3.47 -28.11 -4.68
CA SER A 922 -2.51 -27.08 -4.22
C SER A 922 -3.03 -25.65 -4.40
N ILE A 923 -4.35 -25.45 -4.47
CA ILE A 923 -5.00 -24.14 -4.50
C ILE A 923 -5.13 -23.61 -3.07
N PRO A 924 -4.58 -22.43 -2.74
CA PRO A 924 -4.80 -21.82 -1.44
C PRO A 924 -6.29 -21.60 -1.16
N TYR A 925 -6.72 -21.97 0.02
CA TYR A 925 -8.10 -21.75 0.42
C TYR A 925 -8.37 -20.28 0.70
N ASP A 926 -9.38 -19.76 0.03
CA ASP A 926 -10.03 -18.49 0.34
C ASP A 926 -11.55 -18.68 0.30
N SER A 927 -12.24 -18.03 1.18
CA SER A 927 -13.70 -18.15 1.31
C SER A 927 -14.49 -17.60 0.12
N GLY A 928 -13.83 -16.99 -0.85
CA GLY A 928 -14.37 -16.57 -2.14
C GLY A 928 -14.52 -17.71 -3.16
N TRP A 929 -13.84 -18.83 -2.95
CA TRP A 929 -13.95 -19.99 -3.83
C TRP A 929 -15.29 -20.70 -3.71
N THR A 930 -15.80 -21.18 -4.82
CA THR A 930 -16.96 -22.07 -4.92
C THR A 930 -16.61 -23.23 -5.85
N ALA A 931 -16.82 -24.45 -5.38
CA ALA A 931 -16.56 -25.66 -6.15
C ALA A 931 -17.85 -26.25 -6.72
N TYR A 932 -17.72 -26.88 -7.89
CA TYR A 932 -18.78 -27.62 -8.55
C TYR A 932 -18.22 -28.98 -9.01
N VAL A 933 -18.93 -30.06 -8.72
CA VAL A 933 -18.67 -31.41 -9.21
C VAL A 933 -19.84 -31.78 -10.10
N ASP A 934 -19.57 -32.10 -11.37
CA ASP A 934 -20.59 -32.44 -12.39
C ASP A 934 -21.70 -31.37 -12.52
N GLY A 935 -21.32 -30.12 -12.39
CA GLY A 935 -22.22 -28.95 -12.45
C GLY A 935 -23.05 -28.72 -11.18
N ARG A 936 -22.91 -29.53 -10.14
CA ARG A 936 -23.56 -29.34 -8.84
C ARG A 936 -22.60 -28.65 -7.86
N LYS A 937 -23.10 -27.64 -7.18
CA LYS A 937 -22.35 -26.98 -6.13
C LYS A 937 -22.03 -27.98 -5.02
N THR A 938 -20.75 -28.07 -4.65
CA THR A 938 -20.22 -28.99 -3.63
C THR A 938 -19.50 -28.20 -2.55
N ASP A 939 -19.56 -28.66 -1.32
CA ASP A 939 -18.86 -28.07 -0.19
C ASP A 939 -17.36 -28.29 -0.31
N ILE A 940 -16.59 -27.24 -0.09
CA ILE A 940 -15.13 -27.28 -0.07
C ILE A 940 -14.68 -27.80 1.30
N GLN A 941 -13.87 -28.86 1.29
CA GLN A 941 -13.08 -29.29 2.43
C GLN A 941 -11.74 -28.56 2.44
N THR A 942 -11.06 -28.50 3.56
CA THR A 942 -9.73 -27.90 3.65
C THR A 942 -8.74 -28.85 4.29
N VAL A 943 -7.50 -28.80 3.83
CA VAL A 943 -6.36 -29.46 4.47
C VAL A 943 -5.58 -28.39 5.21
N ALA A 944 -5.39 -28.57 6.52
CA ALA A 944 -4.79 -27.58 7.44
C ALA A 944 -5.41 -26.18 7.41
N GLY A 945 -6.66 -26.01 6.96
CA GLY A 945 -7.26 -24.70 6.71
C GLY A 945 -6.64 -23.93 5.54
N ALA A 946 -5.63 -24.49 4.88
CA ALA A 946 -4.75 -23.80 3.93
C ALA A 946 -5.03 -24.16 2.47
N PHE A 947 -5.37 -25.40 2.17
CA PHE A 947 -5.55 -25.90 0.81
C PHE A 947 -6.97 -26.41 0.56
N ILE A 948 -7.46 -26.23 -0.67
CA ILE A 948 -8.77 -26.73 -1.08
C ILE A 948 -8.72 -28.24 -1.32
N ALA A 949 -9.74 -28.95 -0.81
CA ALA A 949 -9.97 -30.36 -1.12
C ALA A 949 -11.46 -30.61 -1.37
N LEU A 950 -11.75 -31.72 -2.11
CA LEU A 950 -13.12 -32.16 -2.42
C LEU A 950 -13.28 -33.67 -2.18
N ASP A 951 -14.37 -34.07 -1.55
CA ASP A 951 -14.77 -35.45 -1.48
C ASP A 951 -15.35 -35.87 -2.84
N LEU A 952 -14.78 -36.92 -3.46
CA LEU A 952 -15.23 -37.49 -4.73
C LEU A 952 -15.59 -38.96 -4.60
N GLU A 953 -16.67 -39.33 -5.25
CA GLU A 953 -17.06 -40.70 -5.42
C GLU A 953 -16.25 -41.37 -6.54
N LYS A 954 -16.34 -42.70 -6.68
CA LYS A 954 -15.77 -43.43 -7.81
C LYS A 954 -16.44 -43.03 -9.12
N GLY A 955 -15.66 -42.75 -10.15
CA GLY A 955 -16.17 -42.40 -11.49
C GLY A 955 -15.41 -41.25 -12.16
N ASP A 956 -15.93 -40.81 -13.30
CA ASP A 956 -15.42 -39.68 -14.03
C ASP A 956 -16.14 -38.40 -13.60
N HIS A 957 -15.42 -37.41 -13.20
CA HIS A 957 -15.97 -36.12 -12.70
C HIS A 957 -15.46 -34.92 -13.46
N VAL A 958 -16.35 -33.95 -13.65
CA VAL A 958 -16.00 -32.61 -14.11
C VAL A 958 -15.94 -31.69 -12.92
N ILE A 959 -14.74 -31.17 -12.63
CA ILE A 959 -14.47 -30.28 -11.52
C ILE A 959 -14.41 -28.83 -12.02
N GLU A 960 -15.07 -27.92 -11.34
CA GLU A 960 -15.04 -26.51 -11.67
C GLU A 960 -14.92 -25.68 -10.39
N PHE A 961 -13.91 -24.80 -10.33
CA PHE A 961 -13.72 -23.80 -9.27
C PHE A 961 -13.97 -22.40 -9.81
N LYS A 962 -14.72 -21.60 -9.05
CA LYS A 962 -15.02 -20.19 -9.36
C LYS A 962 -14.73 -19.31 -8.15
N TYR A 963 -13.94 -18.28 -8.37
CA TYR A 963 -13.61 -17.31 -7.34
C TYR A 963 -14.46 -16.03 -7.46
N PHE A 964 -14.98 -15.57 -6.34
CA PHE A 964 -15.63 -14.28 -6.21
C PHE A 964 -15.38 -13.74 -4.79
N PRO A 965 -14.74 -12.52 -4.65
CA PRO A 965 -14.37 -12.00 -3.34
C PRO A 965 -15.55 -11.94 -2.36
N ARG A 966 -15.37 -12.54 -1.20
CA ARG A 966 -16.42 -12.54 -0.16
C ARG A 966 -16.65 -11.12 0.34
N GLY A 967 -17.90 -10.75 0.54
CA GLY A 967 -18.27 -9.40 0.98
C GLY A 967 -18.42 -8.38 -0.15
N LEU A 968 -17.91 -8.62 -1.35
CA LEU A 968 -17.96 -7.65 -2.45
C LEU A 968 -19.40 -7.30 -2.86
N LYS A 969 -20.32 -8.28 -2.93
CA LYS A 969 -21.74 -8.01 -3.26
C LYS A 969 -22.39 -7.05 -2.26
N SER A 970 -22.24 -7.32 -0.95
CA SER A 970 -22.74 -6.44 0.10
C SER A 970 -22.04 -5.08 0.08
N GLY A 971 -20.72 -5.08 -0.14
CA GLY A 971 -19.93 -3.88 -0.30
C GLY A 971 -20.45 -2.98 -1.42
N LEU A 972 -20.73 -3.53 -2.59
CA LEU A 972 -21.31 -2.80 -3.72
C LEU A 972 -22.70 -2.20 -3.41
N ILE A 973 -23.55 -2.94 -2.69
CA ILE A 973 -24.87 -2.44 -2.26
C ILE A 973 -24.70 -1.25 -1.34
N PHE A 974 -23.85 -1.35 -0.31
CA PHE A 974 -23.59 -0.22 0.61
C PHE A 974 -22.94 0.96 -0.11
N THR A 975 -22.03 0.72 -1.05
CA THR A 975 -21.40 1.77 -1.84
C THR A 975 -22.42 2.53 -2.67
N PHE A 976 -23.29 1.81 -3.37
CA PHE A 976 -24.38 2.45 -4.13
C PHE A 976 -25.31 3.25 -3.23
N ALA A 977 -25.71 2.70 -2.09
CA ALA A 977 -26.54 3.39 -1.11
C ALA A 977 -25.84 4.65 -0.56
N GLY A 978 -24.57 4.58 -0.21
CA GLY A 978 -23.77 5.71 0.27
C GLY A 978 -23.71 6.86 -0.73
N TRP A 979 -23.39 6.55 -1.99
CA TRP A 979 -23.36 7.53 -3.07
C TRP A 979 -24.76 8.10 -3.39
N LEU A 980 -25.81 7.30 -3.32
CA LEU A 980 -27.19 7.76 -3.50
C LEU A 980 -27.60 8.75 -2.41
N VAL A 981 -27.34 8.40 -1.14
CA VAL A 981 -27.62 9.29 0.02
C VAL A 981 -26.84 10.59 -0.13
N PHE A 982 -25.55 10.53 -0.44
CA PHE A 982 -24.73 11.71 -0.69
C PHE A 982 -25.32 12.60 -1.80
N ALA A 983 -25.72 12.02 -2.93
CA ALA A 983 -26.33 12.74 -4.05
C ALA A 983 -27.69 13.37 -3.68
N LEU A 984 -28.53 12.68 -2.91
CA LEU A 984 -29.81 13.19 -2.44
C LEU A 984 -29.62 14.40 -1.50
N LEU A 985 -28.66 14.31 -0.56
CA LEU A 985 -28.32 15.42 0.34
C LEU A 985 -27.78 16.63 -0.43
N MET A 986 -26.98 16.40 -1.48
CA MET A 986 -26.52 17.45 -2.39
C MET A 986 -27.67 18.19 -3.08
N ASN A 987 -28.65 17.45 -3.58
CA ASN A 987 -29.81 18.02 -4.28
C ASN A 987 -30.77 18.72 -3.34
N ALA A 988 -31.02 18.20 -2.13
CA ALA A 988 -31.90 18.80 -1.13
C ALA A 988 -31.44 20.22 -0.75
N LYS A 989 -30.15 20.46 -0.57
CA LYS A 989 -29.59 21.79 -0.31
C LYS A 989 -29.85 22.76 -1.48
N THR A 990 -29.58 22.30 -2.71
CA THR A 990 -29.80 23.11 -3.93
C THR A 990 -31.30 23.50 -4.12
N ILE A 991 -32.20 22.58 -3.79
CA ILE A 991 -33.65 22.82 -3.85
C ILE A 991 -34.06 23.84 -2.78
N LYS A 992 -33.52 23.75 -1.56
CA LYS A 992 -33.81 24.66 -0.45
C LYS A 992 -33.30 26.08 -0.74
N GLU A 993 -32.11 26.20 -1.34
CA GLU A 993 -31.53 27.47 -1.78
C GLU A 993 -32.38 28.10 -2.89
N LYS A 994 -32.86 27.33 -3.87
CA LYS A 994 -33.75 27.81 -4.96
C LYS A 994 -35.13 28.21 -4.45
N ARG A 995 -35.65 27.55 -3.39
CA ARG A 995 -36.93 27.94 -2.76
C ARG A 995 -36.80 29.18 -1.90
N GLY A 996 -35.64 29.37 -1.21
CA GLY A 996 -35.33 30.56 -0.44
C GLY A 996 -35.17 31.80 -1.32
N SER A 997 -34.54 31.67 -2.47
CA SER A 997 -34.35 32.77 -3.44
C SER A 997 -35.65 33.17 -4.14
N LYS A 998 -36.65 32.27 -4.24
CA LYS A 998 -38.01 32.61 -4.77
C LYS A 998 -38.90 33.27 -3.75
N LYS A 999 -38.66 33.14 -2.44
CA LYS A 999 -39.45 33.80 -1.38
C LYS A 999 -38.97 35.24 -1.06
N GLY A 1000 -37.85 35.66 -1.66
CA GLY A 1000 -37.26 36.98 -1.43
C GLY A 1000 -37.43 38.01 -2.56
N LYS A 1001 -38.33 37.80 -3.53
CA LYS A 1001 -38.77 38.84 -4.46
C LYS A 1001 -40.08 39.39 -3.93
N PRO A 1002 -40.15 40.68 -3.52
CA PRO A 1002 -41.44 41.36 -3.38
C PRO A 1002 -42.10 41.45 -4.76
N GLU A 1003 -43.39 41.09 -4.83
CA GLU A 1003 -44.24 41.48 -5.93
C GLU A 1003 -44.31 43.02 -5.93
N ASP A 1004 -43.68 43.66 -6.87
CA ASP A 1004 -43.99 45.04 -7.23
C ASP A 1004 -45.35 44.99 -7.95
N GLU A 1005 -46.38 45.40 -7.22
CA GLU A 1005 -47.67 45.75 -7.78
C GLU A 1005 -47.55 46.95 -8.71
N ASP A 1006 -48.03 46.73 -9.94
CA ASP A 1006 -48.47 47.75 -10.86
C ASP A 1006 -49.24 48.89 -10.16
N ARG A 1007 -48.72 50.11 -10.17
CA ARG A 1007 -49.53 51.33 -10.03
C ARG A 1007 -49.15 52.25 -11.17
N THR A 1008 -50.08 52.26 -12.10
CA THR A 1008 -50.29 53.28 -13.13
C THR A 1008 -50.24 54.73 -12.59
N ASP A 1009 -49.64 55.53 -13.43
CA ASP A 1009 -49.70 56.98 -13.48
C ASP A 1009 -50.97 57.64 -12.96
N ASP A 1010 -50.86 58.70 -12.20
CA ASP A 1010 -51.41 60.03 -12.51
C ASP A 1010 -51.03 61.06 -11.44
N GLU A 1011 -50.82 62.28 -11.97
CA GLU A 1011 -50.86 63.59 -11.35
C GLU A 1011 -49.58 64.28 -11.00
N ALA A 1012 -49.45 65.25 -11.80
CA ALA A 1012 -48.52 66.34 -11.81
C ALA A 1012 -48.71 67.37 -10.67
N ALA A 1013 -47.70 68.12 -10.46
CA ALA A 1013 -47.64 69.56 -10.07
C ALA A 1013 -47.50 69.91 -8.58
N ILE A 1014 -46.54 70.77 -8.38
CA ILE A 1014 -46.41 71.80 -7.35
C ILE A 1014 -45.64 71.39 -6.06
N GLU A 1015 -44.48 71.81 -5.91
CA GLU A 1015 -43.49 72.78 -5.43
C GLU A 1015 -42.06 72.22 -5.38
#